data_d151fb07eb6f2079a488702c44577169
#
_entry.id   d151fb07eb6f2079a488702c44577169
#
_cell.length_a   1.000
_cell.length_b   1.000
_cell.length_c   1.000
_cell.angle_alpha   90.00
_cell.angle_beta   90.00
_cell.angle_gamma   90.00
#
_symmetry.space_group_name_H-M   'P 1'
#
loop_
_entity.id
_entity.type
_entity.pdbx_description
1 polymer ?
#
loop_
_entity_poly.entity_id
_entity_poly.type
_entity_poly.pdbx_seq_one_letter_code
_entity_poly.pdbx_strand_id
1 'polypeptide(L)'
;LKDEPAINFGGGRGTSQWFTIRGMGQDQVDVKIDGAYTDAQLFHHQGRFMFDPSLLKRVDVQKGTGSASAGIGATSGAIVAETVSAKDLLKEGQDIGFKVNAGVSSNSGWSKGATVYSKAGPLDALISGNWVNENDYKGGHNFSNLEGSKKVQNSALHQRGLLAKVGVDITEEQRLELSHRQERHYGVRALREEFDFSQDWLTASARNGNPPTLTKEQRANGYTLSQEGNTWYVLDRNGNKIINSSNNAPRYRITQNDTTNLEWNGKNMGFVTNAKANVYHSVINRKEPSENSKTRLIANGANLNLESAVGQSHLIKYGVNYRDQEGKPNSLTVQNGVQMKTQKKRDVGVYAEGIWGLGAFTLTTGLRYDHFDFRAMNGKKSHKGSVNPSVGLIYEVNNDLSFNASLNYATRSPRFHEVMLSSGSTLGRTAVYSIASNIKPEKSRNAEVGFNYKLADNFSLNGSYFWQTVKDTHAFTQVSPGFYEIQNAGKLRNRGYEVGAAYKYEGLTLRAGVAYSKPELDGRTVDSTVIAIPIGRTWTTGVSYRFTQPDIEIGWKGRFVQHTSYDATTNNRGGGATTTKRPGYGVSDFYITWKPTESINVNLALDNAFNKYYRSHSQRAGVSTLPEPGRDIRLNINYTF
;
A
#
# COMPACT_ATOMS: atom_id res chain seq x y z
N LEU A 1 -3.39 4.64 -10.30
CA LEU A 1 -2.85 3.27 -10.24
C LEU A 1 -3.86 2.20 -10.70
N LYS A 2 -5.17 2.49 -10.70
CA LYS A 2 -6.21 1.54 -11.16
C LYS A 2 -6.09 1.16 -12.64
N ASP A 3 -5.41 1.97 -13.43
CA ASP A 3 -5.22 1.72 -14.88
C ASP A 3 -4.07 0.73 -15.14
N GLU A 4 -3.31 0.38 -14.10
CA GLU A 4 -2.18 -0.55 -14.18
C GLU A 4 -2.64 -1.98 -13.86
N PRO A 5 -2.61 -2.93 -14.83
CA PRO A 5 -3.14 -4.27 -14.62
C PRO A 5 -2.34 -5.11 -13.62
N ALA A 6 -1.06 -4.80 -13.39
CA ALA A 6 -0.20 -5.50 -12.43
C ALA A 6 -0.44 -5.08 -10.99
N ILE A 7 -1.20 -4.00 -10.75
CA ILE A 7 -1.49 -3.47 -9.42
C ILE A 7 -2.96 -3.74 -9.09
N ASN A 8 -3.21 -4.34 -7.94
CA ASN A 8 -4.55 -4.64 -7.47
C ASN A 8 -4.77 -4.05 -6.09
N PHE A 9 -5.95 -3.45 -5.90
CA PHE A 9 -6.41 -2.88 -4.65
C PHE A 9 -7.66 -3.58 -4.18
N GLY A 10 -7.88 -3.61 -2.89
CA GLY A 10 -9.11 -4.12 -2.33
C GLY A 10 -9.19 -4.01 -0.81
N GLY A 11 -10.36 -4.30 -0.24
CA GLY A 11 -10.56 -4.34 1.19
C GLY A 11 -11.25 -3.12 1.78
N GLY A 12 -11.97 -2.37 1.00
CA GLY A 12 -12.67 -1.20 1.47
C GLY A 12 -11.83 0.08 1.35
N ARG A 13 -11.86 0.93 2.37
CA ARG A 13 -11.27 2.27 2.35
C ARG A 13 -10.31 2.50 3.51
N GLY A 14 -9.40 3.45 3.33
CA GLY A 14 -8.45 3.85 4.37
C GLY A 14 -7.54 2.70 4.79
N THR A 15 -7.38 2.50 6.09
CA THR A 15 -6.51 1.46 6.66
C THR A 15 -7.00 0.03 6.48
N SER A 16 -8.20 -0.19 5.95
CA SER A 16 -8.66 -1.52 5.53
C SER A 16 -8.27 -1.89 4.11
N GLN A 17 -7.72 -0.96 3.33
CA GLN A 17 -7.33 -1.19 1.96
C GLN A 17 -5.99 -1.91 1.84
N TRP A 18 -5.98 -2.97 1.04
CA TRP A 18 -4.82 -3.78 0.71
C TRP A 18 -4.42 -3.58 -0.75
N PHE A 19 -3.15 -3.73 -1.06
CA PHE A 19 -2.73 -3.76 -2.45
C PHE A 19 -1.64 -4.80 -2.71
N THR A 20 -1.52 -5.19 -3.97
CA THR A 20 -0.48 -6.08 -4.47
C THR A 20 0.15 -5.51 -5.73
N ILE A 21 1.41 -5.81 -5.93
CA ILE A 21 2.12 -5.58 -7.19
C ILE A 21 2.59 -6.93 -7.70
N ARG A 22 2.14 -7.34 -8.89
CA ARG A 22 2.45 -8.66 -9.46
C ARG A 22 2.08 -9.82 -8.51
N GLY A 23 0.99 -9.69 -7.77
CA GLY A 23 0.58 -10.68 -6.77
C GLY A 23 1.43 -10.72 -5.50
N MET A 24 2.48 -9.89 -5.40
CA MET A 24 3.26 -9.76 -4.18
C MET A 24 2.53 -8.91 -3.17
N GLY A 25 2.41 -9.39 -1.95
CA GLY A 25 1.66 -8.76 -0.88
C GLY A 25 2.35 -7.52 -0.32
N GLN A 26 1.62 -6.80 0.51
CA GLN A 26 2.06 -5.48 0.99
C GLN A 26 3.37 -5.50 1.80
N ASP A 27 3.75 -6.62 2.41
CA ASP A 27 5.03 -6.73 3.13
C ASP A 27 6.24 -6.80 2.20
N GLN A 28 5.98 -7.11 0.94
CA GLN A 28 7.01 -7.22 -0.10
C GLN A 28 7.20 -5.92 -0.89
N VAL A 29 6.40 -4.90 -0.60
CA VAL A 29 6.39 -3.61 -1.31
C VAL A 29 6.66 -2.49 -0.33
N ASP A 30 7.50 -1.53 -0.70
CA ASP A 30 7.77 -0.34 0.10
C ASP A 30 7.06 0.90 -0.42
N VAL A 31 6.79 1.85 0.47
CA VAL A 31 6.28 3.17 0.12
C VAL A 31 7.20 4.25 0.65
N LYS A 32 7.55 5.18 -0.21
CA LYS A 32 8.34 6.37 0.12
C LYS A 32 7.59 7.61 -0.32
N ILE A 33 7.55 8.61 0.53
CA ILE A 33 7.01 9.92 0.21
C ILE A 33 8.08 10.96 0.53
N ASP A 34 8.52 11.71 -0.47
CA ASP A 34 9.63 12.67 -0.36
C ASP A 34 10.91 12.04 0.25
N GLY A 35 11.22 10.80 -0.11
CA GLY A 35 12.37 10.06 0.40
C GLY A 35 12.19 9.47 1.81
N ALA A 36 11.08 9.72 2.49
CA ALA A 36 10.76 9.13 3.79
C ALA A 36 9.98 7.82 3.61
N TYR A 37 10.46 6.75 4.20
CA TYR A 37 9.71 5.49 4.26
C TYR A 37 8.47 5.66 5.14
N THR A 38 7.34 5.18 4.66
CA THR A 38 6.08 5.19 5.41
C THR A 38 5.56 3.77 5.60
N ASP A 39 5.11 3.48 6.83
CA ASP A 39 4.58 2.19 7.22
C ASP A 39 3.53 2.37 8.31
N ALA A 40 2.26 2.30 7.96
CA ALA A 40 1.15 2.50 8.88
C ALA A 40 0.69 1.21 9.58
N GLN A 41 1.30 0.06 9.26
CA GLN A 41 0.87 -1.22 9.79
C GLN A 41 1.36 -1.44 11.23
N LEU A 42 0.46 -1.36 12.18
CA LEU A 42 0.67 -1.70 13.59
C LEU A 42 0.09 -3.05 13.97
N PHE A 43 -0.68 -3.66 13.07
CA PHE A 43 -1.37 -4.93 13.21
C PHE A 43 -1.52 -5.61 11.84
N HIS A 44 -1.32 -6.92 11.75
CA HIS A 44 -1.32 -7.65 10.48
C HIS A 44 -2.68 -7.70 9.75
N HIS A 45 -3.76 -7.27 10.38
CA HIS A 45 -5.09 -7.11 9.78
C HIS A 45 -5.37 -5.69 9.30
N GLN A 46 -4.35 -4.85 9.16
CA GLN A 46 -4.46 -3.49 8.65
C GLN A 46 -3.71 -3.33 7.35
N GLY A 47 -4.24 -2.46 6.49
CA GLY A 47 -3.52 -1.94 5.35
C GLY A 47 -2.28 -1.17 5.81
N ARG A 48 -1.22 -1.25 5.02
CA ARG A 48 0.09 -0.69 5.36
C ARG A 48 0.20 0.78 5.03
N PHE A 49 -0.59 1.24 4.08
CA PHE A 49 -0.42 2.55 3.47
C PHE A 49 -1.54 3.49 3.88
N MET A 50 -1.12 4.66 4.32
CA MET A 50 -2.00 5.75 4.66
C MET A 50 -1.37 7.03 4.15
N PHE A 51 -1.91 7.57 3.06
CA PHE A 51 -1.52 8.86 2.52
C PHE A 51 -2.70 9.53 1.83
N ASP A 52 -2.67 10.85 1.77
CA ASP A 52 -3.68 11.64 1.09
C ASP A 52 -3.23 11.95 -0.34
N PRO A 53 -3.87 11.38 -1.37
CA PRO A 53 -3.48 11.63 -2.75
C PRO A 53 -3.59 13.11 -3.18
N SER A 54 -4.42 13.90 -2.51
CA SER A 54 -4.60 15.32 -2.82
C SER A 54 -3.37 16.18 -2.53
N LEU A 55 -2.45 15.66 -1.70
CA LEU A 55 -1.21 16.33 -1.34
C LEU A 55 -0.04 15.99 -2.26
N LEU A 56 -0.25 15.06 -3.21
CA LEU A 56 0.79 14.54 -4.06
C LEU A 56 0.79 15.23 -5.43
N LYS A 57 1.99 15.49 -5.96
CA LYS A 57 2.16 15.91 -7.36
C LYS A 57 2.47 14.74 -8.29
N ARG A 58 3.12 13.69 -7.78
CA ARG A 58 3.60 12.56 -8.56
C ARG A 58 3.58 11.28 -7.75
N VAL A 59 3.23 10.19 -8.42
CA VAL A 59 3.31 8.82 -7.89
C VAL A 59 3.92 7.93 -8.96
N ASP A 60 5.05 7.30 -8.64
CA ASP A 60 5.71 6.31 -9.47
C ASP A 60 5.58 4.93 -8.84
N VAL A 61 5.37 3.93 -9.64
CA VAL A 61 5.38 2.53 -9.21
C VAL A 61 6.56 1.81 -9.84
N GLN A 62 7.40 1.27 -8.99
CA GLN A 62 8.48 0.37 -9.36
C GLN A 62 7.98 -1.07 -9.19
N LYS A 63 8.07 -1.87 -10.24
CA LYS A 63 7.64 -3.27 -10.24
C LYS A 63 8.84 -4.20 -10.21
N GLY A 64 8.76 -5.28 -9.43
CA GLY A 64 9.84 -6.24 -9.28
C GLY A 64 10.98 -5.76 -8.37
N THR A 65 12.06 -6.53 -8.32
CA THR A 65 13.23 -6.21 -7.51
C THR A 65 13.98 -5.02 -8.08
N GLY A 66 14.21 -4.01 -7.24
CA GLY A 66 14.95 -2.80 -7.62
C GLY A 66 16.44 -3.04 -7.84
N SER A 67 17.08 -2.14 -8.58
CA SER A 67 18.53 -2.06 -8.73
C SER A 67 19.21 -1.52 -7.46
N ALA A 68 20.52 -1.41 -7.46
CA ALA A 68 21.31 -0.97 -6.31
C ALA A 68 20.86 0.41 -5.76
N SER A 69 20.44 1.33 -6.61
CA SER A 69 19.98 2.67 -6.24
C SER A 69 18.53 2.74 -5.73
N ALA A 70 17.77 1.64 -5.78
CA ALA A 70 16.34 1.65 -5.41
C ALA A 70 16.07 1.83 -3.91
N GLY A 71 17.05 1.60 -3.06
CA GLY A 71 16.96 1.82 -1.61
C GLY A 71 16.79 0.53 -0.80
N ILE A 72 16.58 0.71 0.49
CA ILE A 72 16.45 -0.39 1.46
C ILE A 72 15.17 -1.19 1.17
N GLY A 73 15.29 -2.50 1.13
CA GLY A 73 14.13 -3.40 1.09
C GLY A 73 13.38 -3.48 -0.25
N ALA A 74 13.96 -3.02 -1.35
CA ALA A 74 13.33 -2.99 -2.68
C ALA A 74 13.25 -4.40 -3.32
N THR A 75 12.57 -5.34 -2.66
CA THR A 75 12.51 -6.76 -3.08
C THR A 75 11.46 -7.05 -4.14
N SER A 76 10.29 -6.45 -4.07
CA SER A 76 9.18 -6.80 -4.97
C SER A 76 8.43 -5.58 -5.51
N GLY A 77 9.03 -4.43 -5.38
CA GLY A 77 8.51 -3.17 -5.87
C GLY A 77 8.43 -2.09 -4.82
N ALA A 78 8.10 -0.89 -5.28
CA ALA A 78 7.91 0.27 -4.42
C ALA A 78 6.89 1.23 -5.02
N ILE A 79 6.20 1.96 -4.17
CA ILE A 79 5.46 3.17 -4.52
C ILE A 79 6.30 4.35 -4.04
N VAL A 80 6.66 5.23 -4.95
CA VAL A 80 7.46 6.43 -4.67
C VAL A 80 6.62 7.64 -5.03
N ALA A 81 6.33 8.48 -4.05
CA ALA A 81 5.50 9.66 -4.22
C ALA A 81 6.25 10.93 -3.83
N GLU A 82 5.87 12.01 -4.47
CA GLU A 82 6.35 13.36 -4.16
C GLU A 82 5.17 14.25 -3.82
N THR A 83 5.29 15.04 -2.75
CA THR A 83 4.28 16.02 -2.38
C THR A 83 4.44 17.30 -3.20
N VAL A 84 3.33 18.01 -3.36
CA VAL A 84 3.29 19.28 -4.08
C VAL A 84 4.07 20.37 -3.34
N SER A 85 4.71 21.28 -4.09
CA SER A 85 5.37 22.48 -3.54
C SER A 85 4.82 23.75 -4.21
N ALA A 86 5.11 24.92 -3.65
CA ALA A 86 4.65 26.20 -4.21
C ALA A 86 5.12 26.39 -5.66
N LYS A 87 6.36 26.02 -5.96
CA LYS A 87 6.93 26.11 -7.32
C LYS A 87 6.20 25.26 -8.34
N ASP A 88 5.56 24.15 -7.92
CA ASP A 88 4.78 23.30 -8.82
C ASP A 88 3.44 23.94 -9.23
N LEU A 89 2.94 24.88 -8.45
CA LEU A 89 1.62 25.48 -8.60
C LEU A 89 1.64 26.92 -9.10
N LEU A 90 2.72 27.68 -8.79
CA LEU A 90 2.87 29.06 -9.22
C LEU A 90 3.05 29.14 -10.74
N LYS A 91 2.27 30.00 -11.38
CA LYS A 91 2.42 30.36 -12.80
C LYS A 91 3.57 31.37 -12.98
N GLU A 92 4.05 31.50 -14.19
CA GLU A 92 5.03 32.55 -14.54
C GLU A 92 4.50 33.93 -14.16
N GLY A 93 5.30 34.72 -13.42
CA GLY A 93 4.94 36.03 -12.92
C GLY A 93 3.95 36.08 -11.75
N GLN A 94 3.57 34.93 -11.23
CA GLN A 94 2.69 34.82 -10.06
C GLN A 94 3.50 34.67 -8.77
N ASP A 95 3.22 35.51 -7.78
CA ASP A 95 3.88 35.46 -6.47
C ASP A 95 3.00 34.81 -5.39
N ILE A 96 1.69 34.78 -5.59
CA ILE A 96 0.75 34.14 -4.67
C ILE A 96 -0.37 33.48 -5.46
N GLY A 97 -0.83 32.35 -5.00
CA GLY A 97 -1.98 31.64 -5.55
C GLY A 97 -2.71 30.82 -4.51
N PHE A 98 -3.91 30.39 -4.86
CA PHE A 98 -4.67 29.49 -4.02
C PHE A 98 -5.50 28.53 -4.87
N LYS A 99 -5.79 27.38 -4.29
CA LYS A 99 -6.71 26.37 -4.85
C LYS A 99 -7.74 26.02 -3.78
N VAL A 100 -8.98 25.84 -4.19
CA VAL A 100 -10.02 25.28 -3.35
C VAL A 100 -10.72 24.17 -4.10
N ASN A 101 -11.16 23.16 -3.39
CA ASN A 101 -11.93 22.06 -3.96
C ASN A 101 -13.09 21.67 -3.03
N ALA A 102 -14.17 21.21 -3.64
CA ALA A 102 -15.31 20.65 -2.94
C ALA A 102 -15.86 19.48 -3.76
N GLY A 103 -16.26 18.43 -3.06
CA GLY A 103 -16.81 17.24 -3.68
C GLY A 103 -17.95 16.63 -2.89
N VAL A 104 -18.83 15.93 -3.59
CA VAL A 104 -19.93 15.14 -3.02
C VAL A 104 -19.98 13.76 -3.68
N SER A 105 -20.51 12.79 -2.96
CA SER A 105 -20.66 11.40 -3.39
C SER A 105 -22.04 10.89 -3.09
N SER A 106 -22.62 10.10 -4.00
CA SER A 106 -23.93 9.44 -3.81
C SER A 106 -23.93 8.48 -2.61
N ASN A 107 -22.74 8.13 -2.12
CA ASN A 107 -22.56 7.32 -0.91
C ASN A 107 -22.60 8.14 0.38
N SER A 108 -23.31 9.26 0.38
CA SER A 108 -23.45 10.18 1.50
C SER A 108 -22.11 10.73 2.00
N GLY A 109 -21.23 11.06 1.07
CA GLY A 109 -19.91 11.60 1.33
C GLY A 109 -19.73 13.01 0.81
N TRP A 110 -18.77 13.71 1.42
CA TRP A 110 -18.29 15.00 0.96
C TRP A 110 -16.77 15.12 1.16
N SER A 111 -16.16 15.97 0.36
CA SER A 111 -14.75 16.36 0.50
C SER A 111 -14.62 17.86 0.33
N LYS A 112 -13.63 18.45 0.98
CA LYS A 112 -13.24 19.85 0.80
C LYS A 112 -11.76 20.01 1.04
N GLY A 113 -11.14 20.94 0.34
CA GLY A 113 -9.73 21.25 0.50
C GLY A 113 -9.41 22.68 0.12
N ALA A 114 -8.29 23.15 0.65
CA ALA A 114 -7.73 24.44 0.30
C ALA A 114 -6.20 24.37 0.32
N THR A 115 -5.58 25.08 -0.61
CA THR A 115 -4.11 25.21 -0.68
C THR A 115 -3.78 26.67 -0.97
N VAL A 116 -2.88 27.24 -0.18
CA VAL A 116 -2.31 28.57 -0.39
C VAL A 116 -0.82 28.41 -0.61
N TYR A 117 -0.29 29.08 -1.60
CA TYR A 117 1.12 29.00 -1.97
C TYR A 117 1.63 30.34 -2.44
N SER A 118 2.89 30.64 -2.11
CA SER A 118 3.52 31.91 -2.48
C SER A 118 5.03 31.78 -2.61
N LYS A 119 5.63 32.76 -3.26
CA LYS A 119 7.08 32.97 -3.29
C LYS A 119 7.43 34.43 -2.99
N ALA A 120 8.58 34.65 -2.38
CA ALA A 120 9.15 35.98 -2.12
C ALA A 120 10.66 35.89 -2.22
N GLY A 121 11.23 36.37 -3.32
CA GLY A 121 12.66 36.20 -3.62
C GLY A 121 13.06 34.73 -3.65
N PRO A 122 14.07 34.30 -2.85
CA PRO A 122 14.52 32.91 -2.82
C PRO A 122 13.60 31.99 -2.00
N LEU A 123 12.63 32.53 -1.27
CA LEU A 123 11.73 31.79 -0.40
C LEU A 123 10.43 31.43 -1.11
N ASP A 124 9.94 30.25 -0.85
CA ASP A 124 8.58 29.84 -1.22
C ASP A 124 7.94 29.06 -0.06
N ALA A 125 6.61 29.09 -0.02
CA ALA A 125 5.85 28.42 1.02
C ALA A 125 4.52 27.90 0.48
N LEU A 126 4.05 26.80 1.06
CA LEU A 126 2.77 26.17 0.76
C LEU A 126 2.13 25.65 2.03
N ILE A 127 0.83 25.86 2.18
CA ILE A 127 0.00 25.19 3.18
C ILE A 127 -1.20 24.61 2.45
N SER A 128 -1.44 23.32 2.66
CA SER A 128 -2.58 22.58 2.07
C SER A 128 -3.30 21.78 3.13
N GLY A 129 -4.63 21.81 3.10
CA GLY A 129 -5.47 21.01 3.97
C GLY A 129 -6.59 20.34 3.16
N ASN A 130 -6.90 19.10 3.49
CA ASN A 130 -7.96 18.33 2.87
C ASN A 130 -8.77 17.56 3.91
N TRP A 131 -10.09 17.51 3.73
CA TRP A 131 -11.03 16.79 4.58
C TRP A 131 -11.93 15.93 3.71
N VAL A 132 -12.05 14.66 4.08
CA VAL A 132 -12.96 13.70 3.47
C VAL A 132 -13.82 13.09 4.57
N ASN A 133 -15.12 13.05 4.31
CA ASN A 133 -16.08 12.44 5.21
C ASN A 133 -17.05 11.61 4.36
N GLU A 134 -16.86 10.31 4.36
CA GLU A 134 -17.71 9.37 3.64
C GLU A 134 -18.26 8.33 4.63
N ASN A 135 -19.58 8.13 4.61
CA ASN A 135 -20.26 7.13 5.43
C ASN A 135 -19.98 5.71 4.91
N ASP A 136 -20.50 4.71 5.63
CA ASP A 136 -20.45 3.33 5.19
C ASP A 136 -21.01 3.21 3.77
N TYR A 137 -20.23 2.64 2.85
CA TYR A 137 -20.64 2.50 1.47
C TYR A 137 -21.65 1.36 1.28
N LYS A 138 -22.44 1.45 0.22
CA LYS A 138 -23.29 0.36 -0.21
C LYS A 138 -22.48 -0.65 -1.03
N GLY A 139 -22.70 -1.93 -0.77
CA GLY A 139 -22.18 -3.01 -1.63
C GLY A 139 -22.85 -3.03 -3.00
N GLY A 140 -22.32 -3.85 -3.90
CA GLY A 140 -22.89 -4.01 -5.24
C GLY A 140 -24.25 -4.69 -5.26
N HIS A 141 -24.75 -4.94 -6.46
CA HIS A 141 -26.05 -5.57 -6.67
C HIS A 141 -26.18 -6.88 -5.87
N ASN A 142 -27.32 -7.08 -5.24
CA ASN A 142 -27.62 -8.23 -4.38
C ASN A 142 -26.80 -8.32 -3.07
N PHE A 143 -25.93 -7.35 -2.76
CA PHE A 143 -25.35 -7.32 -1.42
C PHE A 143 -26.42 -6.99 -0.38
N SER A 144 -26.44 -7.78 0.67
CA SER A 144 -27.19 -7.52 1.90
C SER A 144 -26.46 -8.21 3.05
N ASN A 145 -26.32 -7.53 4.17
CA ASN A 145 -25.87 -8.20 5.39
C ASN A 145 -27.03 -9.02 5.99
N LEU A 146 -26.76 -9.77 7.05
CA LEU A 146 -27.78 -10.61 7.71
C LEU A 146 -28.96 -9.83 8.30
N GLU A 147 -28.79 -8.53 8.55
CA GLU A 147 -29.87 -7.63 9.01
C GLU A 147 -30.66 -6.98 7.86
N GLY A 148 -30.36 -7.36 6.61
CA GLY A 148 -31.03 -6.80 5.44
C GLY A 148 -30.47 -5.45 4.97
N SER A 149 -29.40 -4.93 5.58
CA SER A 149 -28.78 -3.67 5.17
C SER A 149 -27.89 -3.86 3.94
N LYS A 150 -27.99 -2.94 2.99
CA LYS A 150 -27.11 -2.85 1.82
C LYS A 150 -25.79 -2.14 2.12
N LYS A 151 -25.63 -1.58 3.33
CA LYS A 151 -24.39 -0.91 3.75
C LYS A 151 -23.39 -1.93 4.27
N VAL A 152 -22.14 -1.76 3.85
CA VAL A 152 -20.99 -2.48 4.40
C VAL A 152 -20.59 -1.80 5.69
N GLN A 153 -20.85 -2.46 6.81
CA GLN A 153 -20.62 -1.89 8.15
C GLN A 153 -19.14 -1.60 8.40
N ASN A 154 -18.86 -0.50 9.09
CA ASN A 154 -17.52 -0.06 9.48
C ASN A 154 -16.58 0.25 8.28
N SER A 155 -17.15 0.58 7.13
CA SER A 155 -16.44 0.95 5.90
C SER A 155 -16.33 2.46 5.66
N ALA A 156 -16.85 3.27 6.59
CA ALA A 156 -16.76 4.72 6.52
C ALA A 156 -15.32 5.21 6.45
N LEU A 157 -15.07 6.28 5.69
CA LEU A 157 -13.78 6.96 5.60
C LEU A 157 -13.92 8.39 6.11
N HIS A 158 -13.29 8.66 7.25
CA HIS A 158 -13.09 10.01 7.75
C HIS A 158 -11.59 10.29 7.71
N GLN A 159 -11.20 11.27 6.91
CA GLN A 159 -9.79 11.55 6.64
C GLN A 159 -9.52 13.04 6.72
N ARG A 160 -8.35 13.39 7.27
CA ARG A 160 -7.78 14.72 7.21
C ARG A 160 -6.35 14.62 6.72
N GLY A 161 -5.97 15.49 5.78
CA GLY A 161 -4.61 15.67 5.30
C GLY A 161 -4.17 17.11 5.51
N LEU A 162 -2.95 17.29 5.96
CA LEU A 162 -2.29 18.59 6.08
C LEU A 162 -0.89 18.49 5.53
N LEU A 163 -0.48 19.49 4.77
CA LEU A 163 0.88 19.65 4.28
C LEU A 163 1.30 21.11 4.44
N ALA A 164 2.45 21.33 5.10
CA ALA A 164 3.11 22.62 5.14
C ALA A 164 4.54 22.47 4.62
N LYS A 165 4.95 23.34 3.69
CA LYS A 165 6.29 23.35 3.12
C LYS A 165 6.84 24.76 3.09
N VAL A 166 8.14 24.86 3.36
CA VAL A 166 8.93 26.08 3.17
C VAL A 166 10.19 25.68 2.42
N GLY A 167 10.44 26.31 1.29
CA GLY A 167 11.62 26.11 0.47
C GLY A 167 12.47 27.38 0.38
N VAL A 168 13.77 27.20 0.26
CA VAL A 168 14.72 28.28 0.03
C VAL A 168 15.74 27.88 -1.02
N ASP A 169 15.86 28.69 -2.08
CA ASP A 169 16.95 28.59 -3.02
C ASP A 169 18.15 29.35 -2.45
N ILE A 170 19.11 28.61 -1.86
CA ILE A 170 20.35 29.17 -1.30
C ILE A 170 21.18 29.79 -2.41
N THR A 171 21.26 29.09 -3.53
CA THR A 171 21.83 29.52 -4.80
C THR A 171 20.96 28.99 -5.94
N GLU A 172 21.29 29.32 -7.18
CA GLU A 172 20.63 28.73 -8.36
C GLU A 172 20.79 27.19 -8.43
N GLU A 173 21.80 26.65 -7.78
CA GLU A 173 22.18 25.24 -7.80
C GLU A 173 21.85 24.50 -6.51
N GLN A 174 21.46 25.18 -5.44
CA GLN A 174 21.21 24.58 -4.13
C GLN A 174 19.89 25.03 -3.52
N ARG A 175 19.09 24.06 -3.10
CA ARG A 175 17.79 24.27 -2.49
C ARG A 175 17.64 23.46 -1.23
N LEU A 176 17.09 24.08 -0.19
CA LEU A 176 16.57 23.41 1.00
C LEU A 176 15.04 23.49 1.04
N GLU A 177 14.41 22.43 1.47
CA GLU A 177 12.97 22.37 1.66
C GLU A 177 12.63 21.64 2.97
N LEU A 178 11.92 22.31 3.84
CA LEU A 178 11.36 21.73 5.07
C LEU A 178 9.88 21.47 4.86
N SER A 179 9.44 20.28 5.16
CA SER A 179 8.02 19.90 5.09
C SER A 179 7.54 19.24 6.36
N HIS A 180 6.29 19.48 6.69
CA HIS A 180 5.54 18.73 7.68
C HIS A 180 4.25 18.24 7.05
N ARG A 181 4.00 16.94 7.14
CA ARG A 181 2.82 16.26 6.61
C ARG A 181 2.12 15.52 7.73
N GLN A 182 0.80 15.66 7.78
CA GLN A 182 -0.04 14.93 8.70
C GLN A 182 -1.19 14.28 7.92
N GLU A 183 -1.36 12.98 8.07
CA GLU A 183 -2.51 12.25 7.59
C GLU A 183 -3.20 11.57 8.76
N ARG A 184 -4.52 11.72 8.83
CA ARG A 184 -5.32 11.18 9.91
C ARG A 184 -6.55 10.48 9.37
N HIS A 185 -6.70 9.20 9.71
CA HIS A 185 -7.92 8.42 9.52
C HIS A 185 -8.58 8.19 10.88
N TYR A 186 -9.88 8.40 10.96
CA TYR A 186 -10.60 8.25 12.21
C TYR A 186 -12.05 7.80 11.98
N GLY A 187 -12.68 7.25 13.00
CA GLY A 187 -14.05 6.76 12.98
C GLY A 187 -14.19 5.43 13.70
N VAL A 188 -15.41 4.88 13.63
CA VAL A 188 -15.70 3.56 14.16
C VAL A 188 -15.18 2.52 13.18
N ARG A 189 -14.23 1.71 13.64
CA ARG A 189 -13.54 0.70 12.81
C ARG A 189 -13.55 -0.63 13.53
N ALA A 190 -13.71 -1.71 12.77
CA ALA A 190 -13.51 -3.05 13.30
C ALA A 190 -12.04 -3.26 13.73
N LEU A 191 -11.79 -4.14 14.69
CA LEU A 191 -10.42 -4.45 15.12
C LEU A 191 -9.60 -5.03 13.97
N ARG A 192 -10.17 -6.00 13.27
CA ARG A 192 -9.63 -6.60 12.05
C ARG A 192 -10.32 -5.92 10.88
N GLU A 193 -9.76 -4.85 10.40
CA GLU A 193 -10.40 -3.92 9.47
C GLU A 193 -10.72 -4.55 8.10
N GLU A 194 -10.03 -5.62 7.73
CA GLU A 194 -10.25 -6.34 6.47
C GLU A 194 -11.47 -7.28 6.47
N PHE A 195 -11.97 -7.65 7.66
CA PHE A 195 -13.02 -8.66 7.78
C PHE A 195 -14.42 -8.05 7.86
N ASP A 196 -15.36 -8.71 7.18
CA ASP A 196 -16.79 -8.46 7.27
C ASP A 196 -17.49 -9.60 8.01
N PHE A 197 -17.72 -9.40 9.30
CA PHE A 197 -18.47 -10.36 10.12
C PHE A 197 -19.99 -10.15 10.06
N SER A 198 -20.48 -9.16 9.32
CA SER A 198 -21.91 -8.92 9.15
C SER A 198 -22.65 -10.04 8.40
N GLN A 199 -21.89 -10.99 7.83
CA GLN A 199 -22.39 -12.18 7.16
C GLN A 199 -22.39 -13.44 8.04
N ASP A 200 -21.95 -13.36 9.28
CA ASP A 200 -21.83 -14.49 10.19
C ASP A 200 -22.67 -14.28 11.45
N TRP A 201 -23.49 -15.27 11.80
CA TRP A 201 -24.17 -15.30 13.09
C TRP A 201 -23.23 -15.72 14.22
N LEU A 202 -23.44 -15.13 15.39
CA LEU A 202 -22.72 -15.54 16.59
C LEU A 202 -23.17 -16.95 17.00
N THR A 203 -22.24 -17.88 17.00
CA THR A 203 -22.48 -19.27 17.40
C THR A 203 -21.68 -19.64 18.64
N ALA A 204 -22.17 -20.64 19.36
CA ALA A 204 -21.49 -21.23 20.50
C ALA A 204 -21.22 -22.71 20.18
N SER A 205 -20.05 -23.21 20.59
CA SER A 205 -19.65 -24.58 20.31
C SER A 205 -19.89 -25.48 21.52
N ALA A 206 -20.53 -26.63 21.29
CA ALA A 206 -20.61 -27.71 22.28
C ALA A 206 -19.20 -28.25 22.63
N ARG A 207 -18.99 -28.61 23.87
CA ARG A 207 -17.72 -29.18 24.32
C ARG A 207 -17.98 -30.56 24.97
N ASN A 208 -17.25 -31.56 24.53
CA ASN A 208 -17.33 -32.92 25.05
C ASN A 208 -18.77 -33.47 25.13
N GLY A 209 -19.59 -33.20 24.08
CA GLY A 209 -20.98 -33.66 24.04
C GLY A 209 -21.98 -32.85 24.88
N ASN A 210 -21.51 -31.87 25.65
CA ASN A 210 -22.39 -30.99 26.42
C ASN A 210 -22.79 -29.75 25.64
N PRO A 211 -24.02 -29.23 25.83
CA PRO A 211 -24.45 -27.97 25.25
C PRO A 211 -23.47 -26.82 25.57
N PRO A 212 -23.29 -25.86 24.69
CA PRO A 212 -22.42 -24.72 24.95
C PRO A 212 -22.99 -23.85 26.09
N THR A 213 -22.10 -23.21 26.82
CA THR A 213 -22.47 -22.25 27.86
C THR A 213 -22.15 -20.83 27.42
N LEU A 214 -23.05 -19.90 27.73
CA LEU A 214 -22.81 -18.48 27.53
C LEU A 214 -21.71 -17.94 28.44
N THR A 215 -20.96 -16.95 27.99
CA THR A 215 -20.02 -16.21 28.83
C THR A 215 -20.74 -15.47 29.96
N LYS A 216 -20.01 -15.07 31.02
CA LYS A 216 -20.56 -14.25 32.10
C LYS A 216 -21.18 -12.93 31.57
N GLU A 217 -20.52 -12.31 30.61
CA GLU A 217 -20.96 -11.08 29.96
C GLU A 217 -22.24 -11.31 29.13
N GLN A 218 -22.28 -12.36 28.34
CA GLN A 218 -23.47 -12.72 27.55
C GLN A 218 -24.69 -12.97 28.44
N ARG A 219 -24.52 -13.68 29.55
CA ARG A 219 -25.59 -13.91 30.56
C ARG A 219 -26.03 -12.58 31.19
N ALA A 220 -25.09 -11.71 31.55
CA ALA A 220 -25.42 -10.39 32.12
C ALA A 220 -26.20 -9.52 31.13
N ASN A 221 -25.94 -9.69 29.84
CA ASN A 221 -26.68 -9.03 28.77
C ASN A 221 -28.02 -9.69 28.44
N GLY A 222 -28.40 -10.76 29.14
CA GLY A 222 -29.67 -11.46 28.95
C GLY A 222 -29.75 -12.27 27.66
N TYR A 223 -28.61 -12.69 27.12
CA TYR A 223 -28.55 -13.52 25.92
C TYR A 223 -28.98 -14.96 26.24
N THR A 224 -29.50 -15.65 25.23
CA THR A 224 -29.94 -17.04 25.29
C THR A 224 -29.30 -17.87 24.18
N LEU A 225 -29.49 -19.18 24.23
CA LEU A 225 -29.02 -20.11 23.20
C LEU A 225 -30.20 -20.76 22.51
N SER A 226 -30.13 -20.92 21.20
CA SER A 226 -31.06 -21.70 20.39
C SER A 226 -30.30 -22.67 19.51
N GLN A 227 -30.74 -23.91 19.46
CA GLN A 227 -30.15 -24.91 18.58
C GLN A 227 -30.98 -25.08 17.31
N GLU A 228 -30.29 -24.97 16.17
CA GLU A 228 -30.87 -25.29 14.86
C GLU A 228 -29.95 -26.31 14.17
N GLY A 229 -30.44 -27.51 13.97
CA GLY A 229 -29.63 -28.64 13.54
C GLY A 229 -28.46 -28.90 14.51
N ASN A 230 -27.23 -28.88 13.97
CA ASN A 230 -26.01 -29.05 14.80
C ASN A 230 -25.39 -27.74 15.26
N THR A 231 -26.05 -26.58 14.99
CA THR A 231 -25.49 -25.25 15.29
C THR A 231 -26.25 -24.60 16.44
N TRP A 232 -25.48 -24.13 17.43
CA TRP A 232 -26.03 -23.33 18.52
C TRP A 232 -25.82 -21.85 18.24
N TYR A 233 -26.92 -21.11 18.12
CA TYR A 233 -26.91 -19.65 17.93
C TYR A 233 -27.08 -18.91 19.24
N VAL A 234 -26.41 -17.78 19.36
CA VAL A 234 -26.60 -16.86 20.49
C VAL A 234 -27.68 -15.85 20.09
N LEU A 235 -28.68 -15.71 20.93
CA LEU A 235 -29.80 -14.80 20.72
C LEU A 235 -29.73 -13.63 21.71
N ASP A 236 -30.22 -12.48 21.28
CA ASP A 236 -30.42 -11.30 22.13
C ASP A 236 -31.60 -11.47 23.08
N ARG A 237 -31.91 -10.44 23.90
CA ARG A 237 -33.04 -10.43 24.83
C ARG A 237 -34.39 -10.58 24.16
N ASN A 238 -34.50 -10.23 22.88
CA ASN A 238 -35.72 -10.28 22.09
C ASN A 238 -35.85 -11.58 21.30
N GLY A 239 -34.90 -12.51 21.46
CA GLY A 239 -34.85 -13.78 20.74
C GLY A 239 -34.29 -13.69 19.31
N ASN A 240 -33.68 -12.60 18.91
CA ASN A 240 -33.06 -12.47 17.60
C ASN A 240 -31.63 -13.00 17.60
N LYS A 241 -31.23 -13.64 16.50
CA LYS A 241 -29.84 -14.01 16.30
C LYS A 241 -28.94 -12.77 16.27
N ILE A 242 -27.75 -12.89 16.85
CA ILE A 242 -26.78 -11.81 16.95
C ILE A 242 -25.70 -12.00 15.89
N ILE A 243 -25.34 -10.93 15.20
CA ILE A 243 -24.20 -10.93 14.30
C ILE A 243 -22.89 -11.16 15.08
N ASN A 244 -22.01 -11.98 14.52
CA ASN A 244 -20.74 -12.35 15.15
C ASN A 244 -19.75 -11.18 15.13
N SER A 245 -19.76 -10.34 16.14
CA SER A 245 -18.79 -9.27 16.33
C SER A 245 -17.77 -9.51 17.45
N SER A 246 -17.89 -10.66 18.15
CA SER A 246 -17.14 -10.93 19.38
C SER A 246 -15.62 -10.83 19.25
N ASN A 247 -15.07 -11.21 18.09
CA ASN A 247 -13.63 -11.13 17.81
C ASN A 247 -13.24 -9.91 16.98
N ASN A 248 -14.19 -9.04 16.66
CA ASN A 248 -14.00 -7.91 15.74
C ASN A 248 -14.84 -6.69 16.14
N ALA A 249 -15.09 -6.52 17.43
CA ALA A 249 -15.93 -5.45 17.96
C ALA A 249 -15.51 -4.08 17.41
N PRO A 250 -16.44 -3.31 16.82
CA PRO A 250 -16.12 -1.99 16.31
C PRO A 250 -15.81 -1.03 17.47
N ARG A 251 -14.82 -0.18 17.28
CA ARG A 251 -14.41 0.83 18.26
C ARG A 251 -14.03 2.12 17.54
N TYR A 252 -14.23 3.24 18.22
CA TYR A 252 -13.72 4.49 17.71
C TYR A 252 -12.19 4.48 17.74
N ARG A 253 -11.60 4.74 16.59
CA ARG A 253 -10.14 4.70 16.41
C ARG A 253 -9.65 5.91 15.67
N ILE A 254 -8.46 6.34 16.03
CA ILE A 254 -7.71 7.38 15.36
C ILE A 254 -6.36 6.79 14.96
N THR A 255 -6.05 6.77 13.67
CA THR A 255 -4.72 6.47 13.14
C THR A 255 -4.17 7.73 12.50
N GLN A 256 -3.02 8.21 12.95
CA GLN A 256 -2.41 9.43 12.49
C GLN A 256 -0.93 9.22 12.20
N ASN A 257 -0.50 9.71 11.06
CA ASN A 257 0.90 9.75 10.62
C ASN A 257 1.35 11.21 10.56
N ASP A 258 2.38 11.55 11.29
CA ASP A 258 3.04 12.85 11.28
C ASP A 258 4.47 12.65 10.76
N THR A 259 4.84 13.31 9.67
CA THR A 259 6.18 13.23 9.09
C THR A 259 6.76 14.61 8.86
N THR A 260 7.90 14.86 9.46
CA THR A 260 8.72 16.06 9.22
C THR A 260 9.95 15.65 8.41
N ASN A 261 10.22 16.34 7.32
CA ASN A 261 11.30 16.03 6.40
C ASN A 261 12.05 17.29 5.99
N LEU A 262 13.36 17.25 6.09
CA LEU A 262 14.26 18.27 5.54
C LEU A 262 14.98 17.68 4.36
N GLU A 263 14.83 18.29 3.20
CA GLU A 263 15.43 17.88 1.94
C GLU A 263 16.41 18.92 1.43
N TRP A 264 17.54 18.46 0.93
CA TRP A 264 18.52 19.25 0.21
C TRP A 264 18.73 18.69 -1.20
N ASN A 265 18.71 19.58 -2.17
CA ASN A 265 19.02 19.31 -3.56
C ASN A 265 20.17 20.21 -4.02
N GLY A 266 21.20 19.61 -4.61
CA GLY A 266 22.35 20.32 -5.13
C GLY A 266 22.70 19.87 -6.55
N LYS A 267 23.26 20.78 -7.35
CA LYS A 267 23.69 20.55 -8.72
C LYS A 267 25.08 21.12 -8.95
N ASN A 268 25.79 20.59 -9.94
CA ASN A 268 27.04 21.14 -10.47
C ASN A 268 28.12 21.42 -9.40
N MET A 269 28.31 20.49 -8.46
CA MET A 269 29.27 20.61 -7.38
C MET A 269 30.58 19.87 -7.71
N GLY A 270 31.29 20.32 -8.73
CA GLY A 270 32.51 19.67 -9.20
C GLY A 270 32.23 18.30 -9.78
N PHE A 271 32.78 17.23 -9.17
CA PHE A 271 32.55 15.85 -9.61
C PHE A 271 31.09 15.40 -9.41
N VAL A 272 30.36 15.98 -8.46
CA VAL A 272 28.95 15.65 -8.19
C VAL A 272 28.06 16.50 -9.08
N THR A 273 27.40 15.87 -10.03
CA THR A 273 26.46 16.52 -10.98
C THR A 273 25.13 16.82 -10.32
N ASN A 274 24.60 15.87 -9.56
CA ASN A 274 23.36 16.01 -8.78
C ASN A 274 23.55 15.37 -7.40
N ALA A 275 22.98 16.02 -6.39
CA ALA A 275 22.90 15.48 -5.04
C ALA A 275 21.47 15.65 -4.52
N LYS A 276 20.98 14.64 -3.84
CA LYS A 276 19.73 14.68 -3.10
C LYS A 276 19.94 14.05 -1.74
N ALA A 277 19.71 14.82 -0.69
CA ALA A 277 19.77 14.33 0.68
C ALA A 277 18.49 14.67 1.41
N ASN A 278 18.06 13.83 2.32
CA ASN A 278 16.99 14.14 3.24
C ASN A 278 17.23 13.51 4.60
N VAL A 279 16.68 14.14 5.62
CA VAL A 279 16.53 13.59 6.97
C VAL A 279 15.07 13.71 7.37
N TYR A 280 14.51 12.66 7.98
CA TYR A 280 13.11 12.66 8.35
C TYR A 280 12.86 12.05 9.72
N HIS A 281 11.78 12.51 10.32
CA HIS A 281 11.18 11.98 11.54
C HIS A 281 9.71 11.72 11.27
N SER A 282 9.27 10.47 11.45
CA SER A 282 7.89 10.04 11.24
C SER A 282 7.34 9.36 12.48
N VAL A 283 6.13 9.72 12.87
CA VAL A 283 5.43 9.12 14.01
C VAL A 283 4.04 8.68 13.58
N ILE A 284 3.77 7.39 13.68
CA ILE A 284 2.44 6.83 13.47
C ILE A 284 1.86 6.47 14.83
N ASN A 285 0.70 7.05 15.14
CA ASN A 285 -0.06 6.78 16.35
C ASN A 285 -1.38 6.12 16.00
N ARG A 286 -1.70 5.03 16.70
CA ARG A 286 -3.04 4.45 16.74
C ARG A 286 -3.59 4.58 18.14
N LYS A 287 -4.74 5.24 18.26
CA LYS A 287 -5.43 5.46 19.52
C LYS A 287 -6.82 4.85 19.49
N GLU A 288 -7.20 4.18 20.56
CA GLU A 288 -8.55 3.71 20.85
C GLU A 288 -8.98 4.30 22.20
N PRO A 289 -9.63 5.48 22.20
CA PRO A 289 -9.92 6.23 23.43
C PRO A 289 -10.75 5.46 24.46
N SER A 290 -11.73 4.65 24.01
CA SER A 290 -12.57 3.82 24.88
C SER A 290 -11.77 2.78 25.69
N GLU A 291 -10.62 2.36 25.18
CA GLU A 291 -9.73 1.38 25.82
C GLU A 291 -8.52 2.03 26.48
N ASN A 292 -8.44 3.35 26.45
CA ASN A 292 -7.22 4.09 26.84
C ASN A 292 -5.95 3.52 26.19
N SER A 293 -6.07 3.04 24.95
CA SER A 293 -5.00 2.37 24.22
C SER A 293 -4.33 3.33 23.24
N LYS A 294 -3.00 3.33 23.26
CA LYS A 294 -2.16 4.09 22.33
C LYS A 294 -0.96 3.25 21.90
N THR A 295 -0.86 2.97 20.63
CA THR A 295 0.29 2.28 20.02
C THR A 295 1.02 3.25 19.12
N ARG A 296 2.34 3.19 19.08
CA ARG A 296 3.18 4.14 18.35
C ARG A 296 4.27 3.42 17.57
N LEU A 297 4.49 3.84 16.34
CA LEU A 297 5.65 3.51 15.52
C LEU A 297 6.40 4.80 15.21
N ILE A 298 7.68 4.86 15.54
CA ILE A 298 8.57 6.00 15.28
C ILE A 298 9.60 5.53 14.25
N ALA A 299 9.84 6.34 13.23
CA ALA A 299 10.88 6.11 12.25
C ALA A 299 11.71 7.38 12.05
N ASN A 300 13.02 7.24 12.13
CA ASN A 300 13.97 8.27 11.75
C ASN A 300 14.79 7.75 10.59
N GLY A 301 15.10 8.60 9.63
CA GLY A 301 15.91 8.19 8.50
C GLY A 301 16.73 9.32 7.94
N ALA A 302 17.73 8.93 7.18
CA ALA A 302 18.58 9.82 6.42
C ALA A 302 19.00 9.14 5.12
N ASN A 303 18.97 9.87 4.03
CA ASN A 303 19.42 9.40 2.73
C ASN A 303 20.35 10.44 2.12
N LEU A 304 21.41 9.96 1.49
CA LEU A 304 22.27 10.74 0.62
C LEU A 304 22.40 9.98 -0.70
N ASN A 305 21.93 10.59 -1.77
CA ASN A 305 22.01 10.05 -3.12
C ASN A 305 22.77 11.04 -4.00
N LEU A 306 23.85 10.59 -4.59
CA LEU A 306 24.74 11.38 -5.42
C LEU A 306 24.79 10.81 -6.83
N GLU A 307 24.92 11.69 -7.80
CA GLU A 307 25.14 11.35 -9.19
C GLU A 307 26.35 12.10 -9.74
N SER A 308 27.15 11.42 -10.53
CA SER A 308 28.32 11.99 -11.21
C SER A 308 28.29 11.56 -12.67
N ALA A 309 28.20 12.56 -13.57
CA ALA A 309 28.36 12.33 -14.99
C ALA A 309 29.86 12.05 -15.28
N VAL A 310 30.12 11.01 -16.07
CA VAL A 310 31.46 10.62 -16.50
C VAL A 310 31.50 10.64 -18.03
N GLY A 311 32.29 11.55 -18.59
CA GLY A 311 32.27 11.79 -20.02
C GLY A 311 30.90 12.33 -20.48
N GLN A 312 30.51 11.98 -21.71
CA GLN A 312 29.26 12.48 -22.32
C GLN A 312 28.08 11.49 -22.20
N SER A 313 28.36 10.23 -21.86
CA SER A 313 27.37 9.13 -21.96
C SER A 313 27.28 8.22 -20.75
N HIS A 314 28.06 8.48 -19.70
CA HIS A 314 28.08 7.64 -18.51
C HIS A 314 27.61 8.41 -17.28
N LEU A 315 26.94 7.69 -16.37
CA LEU A 315 26.46 8.22 -15.09
C LEU A 315 26.77 7.22 -13.99
N ILE A 316 27.30 7.69 -12.88
CA ILE A 316 27.48 6.90 -11.66
C ILE A 316 26.54 7.45 -10.60
N LYS A 317 25.75 6.55 -9.99
CA LYS A 317 24.90 6.81 -8.82
C LYS A 317 25.52 6.12 -7.61
N TYR A 318 25.61 6.82 -6.50
CA TYR A 318 26.15 6.26 -5.26
C TYR A 318 25.56 6.96 -4.05
N GLY A 319 25.56 6.28 -2.92
CA GLY A 319 24.96 6.88 -1.74
C GLY A 319 24.82 5.96 -0.55
N VAL A 320 24.14 6.48 0.45
CA VAL A 320 23.89 5.84 1.74
C VAL A 320 22.43 6.03 2.13
N ASN A 321 21.83 4.97 2.65
CA ASN A 321 20.49 5.01 3.23
C ASN A 321 20.55 4.54 4.69
N TYR A 322 19.87 5.25 5.56
CA TYR A 322 19.75 4.93 6.99
C TYR A 322 18.29 4.99 7.41
N ARG A 323 17.86 4.01 8.21
CA ARG A 323 16.54 3.96 8.81
C ARG A 323 16.62 3.35 10.20
N ASP A 324 16.07 4.03 11.21
CA ASP A 324 15.90 3.55 12.58
C ASP A 324 14.42 3.57 12.93
N GLN A 325 13.89 2.45 13.40
CA GLN A 325 12.47 2.29 13.72
C GLN A 325 12.29 1.78 15.16
N GLU A 326 11.28 2.30 15.83
CA GLU A 326 10.92 1.90 17.18
C GLU A 326 9.40 1.71 17.29
N GLY A 327 8.98 0.50 17.63
CA GLY A 327 7.59 0.16 17.90
C GLY A 327 7.30 0.20 19.40
N LYS A 328 6.43 1.15 19.84
CA LYS A 328 6.04 1.35 21.24
C LYS A 328 4.58 0.92 21.43
N PRO A 329 4.33 -0.22 22.10
CA PRO A 329 2.99 -0.60 22.52
C PRO A 329 2.47 0.33 23.63
N ASN A 330 1.17 0.23 23.94
CA ASN A 330 0.51 1.03 24.97
C ASN A 330 1.17 0.86 26.35
N SER A 331 1.51 -0.37 26.70
CA SER A 331 2.21 -0.68 27.95
C SER A 331 3.27 -1.75 27.71
N LEU A 332 4.39 -1.63 28.44
CA LEU A 332 5.44 -2.65 28.48
C LEU A 332 5.25 -3.46 29.76
N THR A 333 4.42 -4.48 29.66
CA THR A 333 4.07 -5.38 30.78
C THR A 333 4.77 -6.72 30.68
N VAL A 334 4.67 -7.52 31.71
CA VAL A 334 5.05 -8.93 31.68
C VAL A 334 3.93 -9.73 30.99
N GLN A 335 4.26 -10.46 29.95
CA GLN A 335 3.33 -11.36 29.25
C GLN A 335 3.92 -12.77 29.24
N ASN A 336 3.12 -13.75 29.65
CA ASN A 336 3.55 -15.14 29.76
C ASN A 336 4.91 -15.29 30.50
N GLY A 337 5.13 -14.52 31.58
CA GLY A 337 6.37 -14.53 32.36
C GLY A 337 7.55 -13.78 31.69
N VAL A 338 7.36 -13.20 30.51
CA VAL A 338 8.40 -12.45 29.79
C VAL A 338 8.17 -10.95 29.93
N GLN A 339 9.19 -10.22 30.38
CA GLN A 339 9.17 -8.76 30.38
C GLN A 339 9.21 -8.24 28.95
N MET A 340 8.16 -7.57 28.53
CA MET A 340 8.06 -6.99 27.19
C MET A 340 8.91 -5.73 27.07
N LYS A 341 9.52 -5.55 25.91
CA LYS A 341 10.37 -4.41 25.54
C LYS A 341 9.86 -3.77 24.27
N THR A 342 10.25 -2.54 24.06
CA THR A 342 10.04 -1.88 22.76
C THR A 342 10.76 -2.61 21.64
N GLN A 343 10.09 -2.88 20.53
CA GLN A 343 10.75 -3.36 19.33
C GLN A 343 11.62 -2.26 18.72
N LYS A 344 12.81 -2.63 18.27
CA LYS A 344 13.72 -1.69 17.58
C LYS A 344 14.32 -2.34 16.36
N LYS A 345 14.48 -1.56 15.31
CA LYS A 345 15.16 -1.99 14.10
C LYS A 345 15.97 -0.85 13.50
N ARG A 346 17.17 -1.17 13.02
CA ARG A 346 18.02 -0.28 12.27
C ARG A 346 18.44 -0.93 10.98
N ASP A 347 18.33 -0.22 9.88
CA ASP A 347 18.83 -0.62 8.57
C ASP A 347 19.83 0.42 8.08
N VAL A 348 20.95 -0.03 7.52
CA VAL A 348 21.96 0.79 6.85
C VAL A 348 22.27 0.17 5.50
N GLY A 349 22.28 0.96 4.44
CA GLY A 349 22.63 0.51 3.11
C GLY A 349 23.61 1.49 2.44
N VAL A 350 24.58 0.94 1.72
CA VAL A 350 25.49 1.70 0.85
C VAL A 350 25.47 1.09 -0.55
N TYR A 351 25.51 1.92 -1.57
CA TYR A 351 25.45 1.45 -2.95
C TYR A 351 26.29 2.27 -3.92
N ALA A 352 26.63 1.63 -5.02
CA ALA A 352 27.16 2.25 -6.23
C ALA A 352 26.54 1.58 -7.45
N GLU A 353 26.15 2.39 -8.45
CA GLU A 353 25.51 1.93 -9.68
C GLU A 353 26.04 2.76 -10.86
N GLY A 354 26.57 2.09 -11.87
CA GLY A 354 27.01 2.71 -13.12
C GLY A 354 25.96 2.51 -14.22
N ILE A 355 25.68 3.57 -14.98
CA ILE A 355 24.88 3.55 -16.20
C ILE A 355 25.80 3.95 -17.34
N TRP A 356 26.07 2.99 -18.23
CA TRP A 356 27.07 3.09 -19.28
C TRP A 356 26.41 3.16 -20.65
N GLY A 357 26.49 4.31 -21.29
CA GLY A 357 26.07 4.50 -22.69
C GLY A 357 27.13 3.97 -23.65
N LEU A 358 26.80 2.93 -24.39
CA LEU A 358 27.69 2.18 -25.28
C LEU A 358 27.08 2.10 -26.69
N GLY A 359 26.87 3.22 -27.33
CA GLY A 359 26.21 3.31 -28.63
C GLY A 359 24.74 2.91 -28.55
N ALA A 360 24.35 1.85 -29.25
CA ALA A 360 22.97 1.32 -29.22
C ALA A 360 22.63 0.59 -27.91
N PHE A 361 23.60 0.36 -27.04
CA PHE A 361 23.43 -0.34 -25.77
C PHE A 361 23.56 0.62 -24.59
N THR A 362 22.71 0.44 -23.58
CA THR A 362 22.86 1.03 -22.26
C THR A 362 23.02 -0.10 -21.25
N LEU A 363 24.17 -0.17 -20.61
CA LEU A 363 24.48 -1.17 -19.59
C LEU A 363 24.35 -0.53 -18.20
N THR A 364 23.65 -1.17 -17.29
CA THR A 364 23.59 -0.78 -15.89
C THR A 364 24.26 -1.86 -15.04
N THR A 365 25.21 -1.46 -14.18
CA THR A 365 25.87 -2.34 -13.24
C THR A 365 25.79 -1.74 -11.85
N GLY A 366 25.45 -2.55 -10.84
CA GLY A 366 25.28 -2.04 -9.49
C GLY A 366 25.68 -3.05 -8.42
N LEU A 367 26.08 -2.51 -7.28
CA LEU A 367 26.36 -3.28 -6.08
C LEU A 367 25.81 -2.52 -4.87
N ARG A 368 25.12 -3.23 -4.00
CA ARG A 368 24.57 -2.70 -2.76
C ARG A 368 24.92 -3.62 -1.60
N TYR A 369 25.27 -3.04 -0.47
CA TYR A 369 25.39 -3.74 0.81
C TYR A 369 24.36 -3.18 1.79
N ASP A 370 23.55 -4.07 2.39
CA ASP A 370 22.57 -3.74 3.42
C ASP A 370 22.88 -4.51 4.70
N HIS A 371 22.77 -3.83 5.83
CA HIS A 371 22.91 -4.41 7.16
C HIS A 371 21.73 -4.04 8.04
N PHE A 372 21.21 -4.99 8.83
CA PHE A 372 20.17 -4.72 9.80
C PHE A 372 20.52 -5.21 11.20
N ASP A 373 19.99 -4.49 12.19
CA ASP A 373 19.92 -4.89 13.59
C ASP A 373 18.46 -4.88 14.03
N PHE A 374 17.97 -5.96 14.60
CA PHE A 374 16.60 -6.10 15.08
C PHE A 374 16.57 -6.56 16.54
N ARG A 375 15.75 -5.91 17.38
CA ARG A 375 15.43 -6.33 18.73
C ARG A 375 13.92 -6.52 18.88
N ALA A 376 13.49 -7.74 19.15
CA ALA A 376 12.10 -8.10 19.38
C ALA A 376 11.59 -7.66 20.77
N MET A 377 10.28 -7.73 20.98
CA MET A 377 9.64 -7.36 22.26
C MET A 377 10.13 -8.15 23.45
N ASN A 378 10.45 -9.43 23.30
CA ASN A 378 11.04 -10.25 24.36
C ASN A 378 12.54 -10.00 24.58
N GLY A 379 13.13 -9.03 23.87
CA GLY A 379 14.53 -8.67 23.98
C GLY A 379 15.49 -9.47 23.11
N LYS A 380 15.04 -10.52 22.42
CA LYS A 380 15.86 -11.31 21.49
C LYS A 380 16.36 -10.43 20.35
N LYS A 381 17.61 -10.59 19.97
CA LYS A 381 18.27 -9.77 18.94
C LYS A 381 18.68 -10.63 17.76
N SER A 382 18.67 -10.02 16.57
CA SER A 382 19.26 -10.57 15.36
C SER A 382 19.88 -9.47 14.52
N HIS A 383 20.95 -9.77 13.82
CA HIS A 383 21.61 -8.87 12.89
C HIS A 383 22.18 -9.66 11.71
N LYS A 384 22.21 -9.05 10.54
CA LYS A 384 22.77 -9.67 9.34
C LYS A 384 23.10 -8.63 8.27
N GLY A 385 24.21 -8.86 7.56
CA GLY A 385 24.57 -8.13 6.35
C GLY A 385 24.32 -8.93 5.08
N SER A 386 24.11 -8.24 3.96
CA SER A 386 23.83 -8.85 2.65
C SER A 386 24.39 -8.00 1.51
N VAL A 387 24.94 -8.67 0.49
CA VAL A 387 25.40 -8.06 -0.75
C VAL A 387 24.38 -8.31 -1.85
N ASN A 388 24.01 -7.27 -2.58
CA ASN A 388 22.98 -7.27 -3.59
C ASN A 388 23.50 -6.70 -4.91
N PRO A 389 23.92 -7.53 -5.88
CA PRO A 389 24.32 -7.08 -7.20
C PRO A 389 23.12 -6.82 -8.11
N SER A 390 23.30 -5.96 -9.10
CA SER A 390 22.32 -5.72 -10.16
C SER A 390 23.01 -5.51 -11.51
N VAL A 391 22.37 -5.98 -12.57
CA VAL A 391 22.80 -5.75 -13.95
C VAL A 391 21.57 -5.56 -14.83
N GLY A 392 21.66 -4.62 -15.76
CA GLY A 392 20.62 -4.37 -16.75
C GLY A 392 21.22 -4.00 -18.10
N LEU A 393 20.50 -4.31 -19.16
CA LEU A 393 20.89 -3.99 -20.54
C LEU A 393 19.67 -3.49 -21.29
N ILE A 394 19.83 -2.37 -21.99
CA ILE A 394 18.87 -1.88 -22.98
C ILE A 394 19.56 -1.90 -24.32
N TYR A 395 18.91 -2.45 -25.33
CA TYR A 395 19.34 -2.45 -26.72
C TYR A 395 18.35 -1.67 -27.57
N GLU A 396 18.77 -0.54 -28.08
CA GLU A 396 17.99 0.29 -29.02
C GLU A 396 18.28 -0.19 -30.44
N VAL A 397 17.35 -0.99 -31.00
CA VAL A 397 17.46 -1.50 -32.37
C VAL A 397 17.39 -0.34 -33.36
N ASN A 398 16.46 0.57 -33.12
CA ASN A 398 16.26 1.81 -33.86
C ASN A 398 15.47 2.79 -32.96
N ASN A 399 15.04 3.92 -33.50
CA ASN A 399 14.29 4.94 -32.77
C ASN A 399 12.93 4.44 -32.25
N ASP A 400 12.38 3.39 -32.85
CA ASP A 400 11.03 2.90 -32.57
C ASP A 400 11.01 1.65 -31.69
N LEU A 401 12.08 0.84 -31.72
CA LEU A 401 12.13 -0.45 -31.06
C LEU A 401 13.35 -0.59 -30.15
N SER A 402 13.10 -0.95 -28.89
CA SER A 402 14.12 -1.33 -27.93
C SER A 402 13.77 -2.63 -27.19
N PHE A 403 14.80 -3.37 -26.83
CA PHE A 403 14.72 -4.53 -25.94
C PHE A 403 15.43 -4.24 -24.64
N ASN A 404 14.98 -4.84 -23.54
CA ASN A 404 15.66 -4.75 -22.26
C ASN A 404 15.73 -6.10 -21.56
N ALA A 405 16.75 -6.27 -20.75
CA ALA A 405 16.94 -7.43 -19.88
C ALA A 405 17.59 -6.97 -18.58
N SER A 406 17.19 -7.56 -17.46
CA SER A 406 17.77 -7.23 -16.15
C SER A 406 17.82 -8.44 -15.23
N LEU A 407 18.79 -8.40 -14.31
CA LEU A 407 18.91 -9.32 -13.20
C LEU A 407 19.28 -8.52 -11.95
N ASN A 408 18.34 -8.44 -11.02
CA ASN A 408 18.48 -7.65 -9.79
C ASN A 408 18.37 -8.53 -8.56
N TYR A 409 19.18 -8.23 -7.55
CA TYR A 409 19.10 -8.80 -6.21
C TYR A 409 18.79 -7.70 -5.20
N ALA A 410 17.94 -7.98 -4.24
CA ALA A 410 17.67 -7.13 -3.10
C ALA A 410 17.33 -7.96 -1.88
N THR A 411 17.57 -7.41 -0.71
CA THR A 411 17.26 -8.07 0.57
C THR A 411 16.37 -7.19 1.42
N ARG A 412 15.63 -7.84 2.30
CA ARG A 412 14.72 -7.19 3.24
C ARG A 412 14.91 -7.76 4.64
N SER A 413 15.08 -6.87 5.61
CA SER A 413 15.08 -7.20 7.04
C SER A 413 13.67 -7.52 7.54
N PRO A 414 13.51 -8.21 8.69
CA PRO A 414 12.21 -8.46 9.30
C PRO A 414 11.45 -7.16 9.57
N ARG A 415 10.13 -7.19 9.41
CA ARG A 415 9.24 -6.05 9.67
C ARG A 415 8.57 -6.13 11.04
N PHE A 416 8.09 -4.99 11.53
CA PHE A 416 7.19 -4.95 12.67
C PHE A 416 5.79 -5.32 12.23
N HIS A 417 5.17 -6.32 12.90
CA HIS A 417 3.82 -6.76 12.52
C HIS A 417 2.80 -6.61 13.64
N GLU A 418 3.22 -6.79 14.89
CA GLU A 418 2.30 -7.02 16.00
C GLU A 418 2.55 -6.08 17.18
N VAL A 419 2.94 -4.87 16.89
CA VAL A 419 3.17 -3.84 17.93
C VAL A 419 1.89 -3.58 18.74
N MET A 420 0.72 -3.68 18.09
CA MET A 420 -0.57 -3.48 18.74
C MET A 420 -0.94 -4.60 19.70
N LEU A 421 -0.66 -5.86 19.37
CA LEU A 421 -1.04 -6.99 20.20
C LEU A 421 -0.30 -7.00 21.54
N SER A 422 0.91 -6.44 21.58
CA SER A 422 1.64 -6.28 22.84
C SER A 422 1.06 -5.19 23.74
N SER A 423 0.18 -4.34 23.25
CA SER A 423 -0.51 -3.36 24.09
C SER A 423 -1.67 -3.95 24.93
N GLY A 424 -1.91 -5.22 24.80
CA GLY A 424 -2.58 -6.04 25.85
C GLY A 424 -4.05 -6.07 25.67
N SER A 425 -4.96 -5.95 25.33
CA SER A 425 -6.34 -6.01 25.84
C SER A 425 -7.42 -6.40 24.86
N THR A 426 -7.31 -6.07 23.60
CA THR A 426 -8.47 -6.14 22.71
C THR A 426 -8.82 -7.55 22.23
N LEU A 427 -7.95 -8.52 22.38
CA LEU A 427 -8.21 -9.90 21.94
C LEU A 427 -8.29 -10.92 23.08
N GLY A 428 -8.13 -10.49 24.34
CA GLY A 428 -8.08 -11.42 25.48
C GLY A 428 -6.95 -12.45 25.38
N ARG A 429 -5.98 -12.22 24.48
CA ARG A 429 -4.85 -13.11 24.23
C ARG A 429 -3.56 -12.40 24.58
N THR A 430 -2.82 -12.96 25.50
CA THR A 430 -1.43 -12.59 25.72
C THR A 430 -0.58 -13.31 24.67
N ALA A 431 0.03 -12.58 23.76
CA ALA A 431 0.93 -13.11 22.76
C ALA A 431 2.30 -12.42 22.87
N VAL A 432 3.35 -13.20 22.82
CA VAL A 432 4.73 -12.72 22.83
C VAL A 432 5.30 -12.93 21.43
N TYR A 433 5.82 -11.87 20.83
CA TYR A 433 6.42 -11.90 19.51
C TYR A 433 7.93 -11.75 19.60
N SER A 434 8.63 -12.64 18.92
CA SER A 434 10.08 -12.75 18.91
C SER A 434 10.60 -12.90 17.48
N ILE A 435 11.91 -13.04 17.36
CA ILE A 435 12.61 -13.41 16.13
C ILE A 435 13.49 -14.64 16.38
N ALA A 436 13.71 -15.44 15.36
CA ALA A 436 14.73 -16.47 15.39
C ALA A 436 16.13 -15.86 15.58
N SER A 437 16.98 -16.48 16.40
CA SER A 437 18.30 -15.95 16.73
C SER A 437 19.24 -15.83 15.51
N ASN A 438 18.98 -16.61 14.49
CA ASN A 438 19.76 -16.70 13.27
C ASN A 438 18.97 -16.31 12.02
N ILE A 439 17.93 -15.49 12.17
CA ILE A 439 17.10 -15.09 11.06
C ILE A 439 17.92 -14.44 9.94
N LYS A 440 17.67 -14.87 8.72
CA LYS A 440 18.25 -14.31 7.51
C LYS A 440 17.30 -13.26 6.94
N PRO A 441 17.80 -12.22 6.28
CA PRO A 441 16.94 -11.34 5.51
C PRO A 441 16.31 -12.13 4.35
N GLU A 442 15.10 -11.76 3.97
CA GLU A 442 14.51 -12.24 2.72
C GLU A 442 15.39 -11.80 1.55
N LYS A 443 15.69 -12.71 0.65
CA LYS A 443 16.54 -12.45 -0.52
C LYS A 443 15.77 -12.64 -1.80
N SER A 444 15.51 -11.54 -2.49
CA SER A 444 14.83 -11.51 -3.78
C SER A 444 15.85 -11.49 -4.93
N ARG A 445 15.55 -12.26 -5.97
CA ARG A 445 16.20 -12.21 -7.27
C ARG A 445 15.12 -12.10 -8.33
N ASN A 446 15.22 -11.11 -9.21
CA ASN A 446 14.31 -10.94 -10.34
C ASN A 446 15.09 -10.88 -11.64
N ALA A 447 14.79 -11.78 -12.56
CA ALA A 447 15.20 -11.72 -13.96
C ALA A 447 14.02 -11.25 -14.79
N GLU A 448 14.22 -10.28 -15.68
CA GLU A 448 13.16 -9.69 -16.50
C GLU A 448 13.68 -9.41 -17.90
N VAL A 449 12.86 -9.69 -18.90
CA VAL A 449 13.09 -9.31 -20.30
C VAL A 449 11.88 -8.56 -20.81
N GLY A 450 12.10 -7.59 -21.67
CA GLY A 450 11.01 -6.79 -22.19
C GLY A 450 11.34 -6.08 -23.50
N PHE A 451 10.35 -5.42 -24.05
CA PHE A 451 10.47 -4.59 -25.23
C PHE A 451 9.59 -3.35 -25.12
N ASN A 452 9.99 -2.31 -25.84
CA ASN A 452 9.20 -1.11 -26.10
C ASN A 452 9.20 -0.84 -27.60
N TYR A 453 8.01 -0.64 -28.16
CA TYR A 453 7.81 -0.35 -29.55
C TYR A 453 6.92 0.88 -29.72
N LYS A 454 7.38 1.84 -30.53
CA LYS A 454 6.61 3.02 -30.93
C LYS A 454 6.44 2.98 -32.46
N LEU A 455 5.22 2.95 -32.94
CA LEU A 455 4.92 3.13 -34.35
C LEU A 455 4.37 4.52 -34.56
N ALA A 456 5.14 5.37 -35.20
CA ALA A 456 4.89 6.81 -35.26
C ALA A 456 4.68 7.42 -33.85
N ASP A 457 4.18 8.64 -33.75
CA ASP A 457 3.97 9.30 -32.46
C ASP A 457 2.66 8.91 -31.76
N ASN A 458 1.85 8.08 -32.39
CA ASN A 458 0.48 7.83 -31.97
C ASN A 458 0.20 6.40 -31.48
N PHE A 459 1.10 5.44 -31.72
CA PHE A 459 0.92 4.07 -31.23
C PHE A 459 2.14 3.60 -30.43
N SER A 460 1.89 2.99 -29.28
CA SER A 460 2.93 2.34 -28.48
C SER A 460 2.49 0.95 -28.01
N LEU A 461 3.45 0.04 -27.97
CA LEU A 461 3.29 -1.32 -27.46
C LEU A 461 4.50 -1.64 -26.60
N ASN A 462 4.26 -2.16 -25.40
CA ASN A 462 5.31 -2.65 -24.51
C ASN A 462 4.93 -4.01 -23.93
N GLY A 463 5.93 -4.76 -23.56
CA GLY A 463 5.72 -6.04 -22.91
C GLY A 463 6.93 -6.44 -22.09
N SER A 464 6.70 -7.22 -21.05
CA SER A 464 7.74 -7.81 -20.22
C SER A 464 7.34 -9.18 -19.72
N TYR A 465 8.34 -10.00 -19.47
CA TYR A 465 8.22 -11.27 -18.78
C TYR A 465 9.23 -11.31 -17.63
N PHE A 466 8.82 -11.78 -16.45
CA PHE A 466 9.66 -11.79 -15.27
C PHE A 466 9.66 -13.15 -14.56
N TRP A 467 10.80 -13.43 -13.91
CA TRP A 467 11.01 -14.58 -13.03
C TRP A 467 11.58 -14.08 -11.71
N GLN A 468 10.77 -14.08 -10.67
CA GLN A 468 11.17 -13.68 -9.35
C GLN A 468 11.30 -14.88 -8.42
N THR A 469 12.34 -14.88 -7.60
CA THR A 469 12.51 -15.83 -6.50
C THR A 469 12.82 -15.07 -5.23
N VAL A 470 12.07 -15.30 -4.15
CA VAL A 470 12.36 -14.79 -2.82
C VAL A 470 12.72 -15.99 -1.94
N LYS A 471 13.97 -16.04 -1.48
CA LYS A 471 14.45 -17.05 -0.54
C LYS A 471 14.31 -16.53 0.88
N ASP A 472 14.22 -17.47 1.83
CA ASP A 472 14.18 -17.17 3.26
C ASP A 472 13.04 -16.22 3.64
N THR A 473 11.85 -16.40 3.04
CA THR A 473 10.66 -15.58 3.33
C THR A 473 10.36 -15.57 4.82
N HIS A 474 9.94 -14.41 5.34
CA HIS A 474 9.60 -14.25 6.74
C HIS A 474 8.15 -14.65 7.00
N ALA A 475 7.93 -15.50 7.99
CA ALA A 475 6.62 -15.86 8.47
C ALA A 475 6.60 -15.96 10.00
N PHE A 476 5.43 -15.69 10.60
CA PHE A 476 5.19 -15.96 12.00
C PHE A 476 4.87 -17.43 12.20
N THR A 477 5.62 -18.07 13.09
CA THR A 477 5.38 -19.46 13.51
C THR A 477 5.08 -19.48 14.99
N GLN A 478 4.02 -20.15 15.39
CA GLN A 478 3.76 -20.40 16.80
C GLN A 478 4.71 -21.49 17.29
N VAL A 479 5.68 -21.11 18.12
CA VAL A 479 6.69 -22.02 18.66
C VAL A 479 6.22 -22.72 19.95
N SER A 480 5.32 -22.08 20.67
CA SER A 480 4.60 -22.65 21.82
C SER A 480 3.31 -21.85 22.08
N PRO A 481 2.36 -22.33 22.88
CA PRO A 481 1.14 -21.59 23.19
C PRO A 481 1.43 -20.17 23.68
N GLY A 482 0.93 -19.16 22.97
CA GLY A 482 1.13 -17.76 23.28
C GLY A 482 2.48 -17.16 22.86
N PHE A 483 3.39 -17.95 22.28
CA PHE A 483 4.68 -17.49 21.79
C PHE A 483 4.78 -17.66 20.27
N TYR A 484 5.11 -16.57 19.61
CA TYR A 484 5.27 -16.51 18.15
C TYR A 484 6.67 -16.02 17.80
N GLU A 485 7.24 -16.56 16.75
CA GLU A 485 8.57 -16.21 16.29
C GLU A 485 8.56 -15.97 14.78
N ILE A 486 9.18 -14.87 14.34
CA ILE A 486 9.49 -14.66 12.93
C ILE A 486 10.62 -15.61 12.56
N GLN A 487 10.36 -16.47 11.60
CA GLN A 487 11.31 -17.45 11.08
C GLN A 487 11.41 -17.35 9.56
N ASN A 488 12.47 -17.90 9.01
CA ASN A 488 12.59 -18.07 7.57
C ASN A 488 11.73 -19.27 7.15
N ALA A 489 10.75 -19.06 6.28
CA ALA A 489 9.67 -19.97 5.97
C ALA A 489 9.59 -20.40 4.51
N GLY A 490 10.72 -20.68 3.86
CA GLY A 490 10.70 -21.28 2.55
C GLY A 490 11.06 -20.35 1.38
N LYS A 491 10.77 -20.82 0.18
CA LYS A 491 11.14 -20.17 -1.08
C LYS A 491 9.91 -19.83 -1.90
N LEU A 492 9.69 -18.56 -2.12
CA LEU A 492 8.66 -18.05 -3.01
C LEU A 492 9.20 -17.94 -4.43
N ARG A 493 8.42 -18.39 -5.41
CA ARG A 493 8.64 -18.17 -6.83
C ARG A 493 7.45 -17.43 -7.40
N ASN A 494 7.71 -16.40 -8.20
CA ASN A 494 6.69 -15.65 -8.90
C ASN A 494 7.15 -15.40 -10.34
N ARG A 495 6.33 -15.78 -11.30
CA ARG A 495 6.60 -15.56 -12.72
C ARG A 495 5.34 -15.03 -13.39
N GLY A 496 5.53 -14.23 -14.39
CA GLY A 496 4.42 -13.65 -15.10
C GLY A 496 4.83 -12.72 -16.21
N TYR A 497 3.83 -12.07 -16.77
CA TYR A 497 4.00 -11.14 -17.88
C TYR A 497 3.07 -9.94 -17.77
N GLU A 498 3.44 -8.89 -18.47
CA GLU A 498 2.68 -7.66 -18.63
C GLU A 498 2.79 -7.22 -20.09
N VAL A 499 1.68 -6.81 -20.67
CA VAL A 499 1.63 -6.22 -22.02
C VAL A 499 0.74 -4.99 -21.95
N GLY A 500 1.17 -3.89 -22.53
CA GLY A 500 0.43 -2.64 -22.61
C GLY A 500 0.45 -2.08 -24.02
N ALA A 501 -0.66 -1.51 -24.45
CA ALA A 501 -0.79 -0.80 -25.73
C ALA A 501 -1.50 0.53 -25.51
N ALA A 502 -1.10 1.56 -26.25
CA ALA A 502 -1.76 2.86 -26.27
C ALA A 502 -1.81 3.38 -27.71
N TYR A 503 -2.95 3.95 -28.04
CA TYR A 503 -3.16 4.64 -29.33
C TYR A 503 -3.77 6.00 -29.06
N LYS A 504 -3.21 7.02 -29.69
CA LYS A 504 -3.69 8.40 -29.58
C LYS A 504 -3.82 9.00 -30.98
N TYR A 505 -5.01 9.49 -31.28
CA TYR A 505 -5.28 10.18 -32.54
C TYR A 505 -6.21 11.36 -32.30
N GLU A 506 -5.73 12.57 -32.55
CA GLU A 506 -6.44 13.81 -32.22
C GLU A 506 -6.94 13.81 -30.76
N GLY A 507 -8.24 13.92 -30.53
CA GLY A 507 -8.86 13.87 -29.22
C GLY A 507 -9.06 12.47 -28.65
N LEU A 508 -8.91 11.41 -29.46
CA LEU A 508 -9.14 10.02 -29.05
C LEU A 508 -7.91 9.43 -28.37
N THR A 509 -8.09 8.80 -27.23
CA THR A 509 -7.07 7.98 -26.56
C THR A 509 -7.63 6.60 -26.26
N LEU A 510 -6.94 5.56 -26.72
CA LEU A 510 -7.22 4.16 -26.42
C LEU A 510 -6.07 3.56 -25.64
N ARG A 511 -6.38 2.82 -24.58
CA ARG A 511 -5.39 2.08 -23.79
C ARG A 511 -5.90 0.67 -23.52
N ALA A 512 -5.00 -0.29 -23.56
CA ALA A 512 -5.27 -1.66 -23.15
C ALA A 512 -4.04 -2.23 -22.44
N GLY A 513 -4.27 -3.04 -21.43
CA GLY A 513 -3.21 -3.70 -20.69
C GLY A 513 -3.66 -5.07 -20.22
N VAL A 514 -2.71 -5.97 -20.06
CA VAL A 514 -2.90 -7.27 -19.44
C VAL A 514 -1.72 -7.61 -18.56
N ALA A 515 -1.98 -8.16 -17.39
CA ALA A 515 -0.97 -8.67 -16.48
C ALA A 515 -1.40 -10.00 -15.89
N TYR A 516 -0.42 -10.87 -15.68
CA TYR A 516 -0.60 -12.13 -14.98
C TYR A 516 0.64 -12.45 -14.15
N SER A 517 0.43 -12.93 -12.95
CA SER A 517 1.49 -13.42 -12.08
C SER A 517 1.03 -14.67 -11.32
N LYS A 518 1.97 -15.56 -11.02
CA LYS A 518 1.70 -16.80 -10.31
C LYS A 518 2.69 -16.98 -9.17
N PRO A 519 2.42 -16.40 -7.99
CA PRO A 519 3.24 -16.61 -6.80
C PRO A 519 2.97 -18.00 -6.20
N GLU A 520 4.05 -18.74 -5.92
CA GLU A 520 4.01 -20.06 -5.31
C GLU A 520 5.07 -20.14 -4.19
N LEU A 521 4.67 -20.58 -2.99
CA LEU A 521 5.58 -20.87 -1.88
C LEU A 521 5.81 -22.38 -1.80
N ASP A 522 7.05 -22.80 -1.95
CA ASP A 522 7.45 -24.22 -1.99
C ASP A 522 6.58 -25.08 -2.92
N GLY A 523 6.26 -24.50 -4.10
CA GLY A 523 5.49 -25.16 -5.15
C GLY A 523 3.98 -25.15 -4.96
N ARG A 524 3.44 -24.47 -3.94
CA ARG A 524 2.01 -24.31 -3.70
C ARG A 524 1.58 -22.87 -3.86
N THR A 525 0.41 -22.67 -4.42
CA THR A 525 -0.21 -21.34 -4.48
C THR A 525 -0.65 -20.93 -3.09
N VAL A 526 -0.11 -19.84 -2.57
CA VAL A 526 -0.30 -19.41 -1.18
C VAL A 526 -1.22 -18.20 -1.13
N ASP A 527 -2.16 -18.22 -0.19
CA ASP A 527 -2.95 -17.08 0.20
C ASP A 527 -2.38 -16.47 1.48
N SER A 528 -1.51 -15.52 1.30
CA SER A 528 -1.02 -14.68 2.40
C SER A 528 -0.96 -13.24 1.93
N THR A 529 -1.90 -12.42 2.37
CA THR A 529 -1.97 -11.00 2.00
C THR A 529 -0.72 -10.19 2.34
N VAL A 530 0.09 -10.70 3.24
CA VAL A 530 1.37 -10.06 3.62
C VAL A 530 2.51 -10.47 2.70
N ILE A 531 2.57 -11.71 2.25
CA ILE A 531 3.67 -12.25 1.42
C ILE A 531 3.29 -12.22 -0.05
N ALA A 532 2.27 -12.98 -0.43
CA ALA A 532 1.81 -13.10 -1.81
C ALA A 532 0.39 -13.63 -1.85
N ILE A 533 -0.36 -13.24 -2.86
CA ILE A 533 -1.73 -13.69 -3.08
C ILE A 533 -1.98 -13.93 -4.56
N PRO A 534 -2.66 -15.02 -4.95
CA PRO A 534 -2.99 -15.27 -6.34
C PRO A 534 -3.99 -14.24 -6.85
N ILE A 535 -3.63 -13.58 -7.94
CA ILE A 535 -4.48 -12.66 -8.67
C ILE A 535 -4.80 -13.28 -10.03
N GLY A 536 -6.06 -13.28 -10.43
CA GLY A 536 -6.47 -13.69 -11.76
C GLY A 536 -5.85 -12.81 -12.84
N ARG A 537 -5.70 -13.33 -14.05
CA ARG A 537 -5.25 -12.52 -15.19
C ARG A 537 -6.12 -11.29 -15.29
N THR A 538 -5.48 -10.12 -15.27
CA THR A 538 -6.15 -8.82 -15.17
C THR A 538 -5.98 -8.07 -16.48
N TRP A 539 -7.09 -7.63 -17.04
CA TRP A 539 -7.16 -6.76 -18.21
C TRP A 539 -7.61 -5.38 -17.77
N THR A 540 -6.95 -4.35 -18.25
CA THR A 540 -7.39 -2.96 -18.12
C THR A 540 -7.62 -2.36 -19.49
N THR A 541 -8.65 -1.54 -19.61
CA THR A 541 -8.97 -0.81 -20.83
C THR A 541 -9.29 0.64 -20.51
N GLY A 542 -9.01 1.52 -21.43
CA GLY A 542 -9.39 2.91 -21.34
C GLY A 542 -9.74 3.45 -22.72
N VAL A 543 -10.84 4.17 -22.80
CA VAL A 543 -11.26 4.92 -24.00
C VAL A 543 -11.63 6.31 -23.54
N SER A 544 -11.00 7.33 -24.09
CA SER A 544 -11.37 8.71 -23.80
C SER A 544 -11.36 9.54 -25.07
N TYR A 545 -12.20 10.56 -25.08
CA TYR A 545 -12.22 11.57 -26.13
C TYR A 545 -12.25 12.96 -25.51
N ARG A 546 -11.35 13.82 -25.96
CA ARG A 546 -11.25 15.21 -25.54
C ARG A 546 -11.70 16.15 -26.65
N PHE A 547 -12.76 16.91 -26.35
CA PHE A 547 -13.21 18.04 -27.14
C PHE A 547 -12.41 19.28 -26.76
N THR A 548 -12.12 20.13 -27.72
CA THR A 548 -11.39 21.38 -27.46
C THR A 548 -12.32 22.56 -27.17
N GLN A 549 -13.52 22.54 -27.73
CA GLN A 549 -14.55 23.57 -27.52
C GLN A 549 -15.94 22.92 -27.49
N PRO A 550 -16.56 22.80 -26.32
CA PRO A 550 -16.01 23.09 -24.98
C PRO A 550 -14.88 22.14 -24.59
N ASP A 551 -14.01 22.56 -23.66
CA ASP A 551 -12.93 21.69 -23.14
C ASP A 551 -13.53 20.62 -22.21
N ILE A 552 -13.92 19.51 -22.81
CA ILE A 552 -14.54 18.38 -22.14
C ILE A 552 -13.81 17.10 -22.54
N GLU A 553 -13.46 16.29 -21.53
CA GLU A 553 -13.01 14.92 -21.75
C GLU A 553 -14.06 13.96 -21.21
N ILE A 554 -14.45 12.98 -22.03
CA ILE A 554 -15.35 11.89 -21.65
C ILE A 554 -14.55 10.60 -21.75
N GLY A 555 -14.62 9.76 -20.72
CA GLY A 555 -13.89 8.52 -20.70
C GLY A 555 -14.61 7.35 -20.06
N TRP A 556 -14.16 6.18 -20.46
CA TRP A 556 -14.49 4.89 -19.87
C TRP A 556 -13.21 4.16 -19.49
N LYS A 557 -13.23 3.53 -18.31
CA LYS A 557 -12.18 2.66 -17.80
C LYS A 557 -12.79 1.34 -17.39
N GLY A 558 -12.25 0.26 -17.93
CA GLY A 558 -12.65 -1.10 -17.59
C GLY A 558 -11.53 -1.86 -16.90
N ARG A 559 -11.89 -2.68 -15.92
CA ARG A 559 -11.00 -3.63 -15.26
C ARG A 559 -11.67 -4.98 -15.18
N PHE A 560 -11.05 -5.99 -15.78
CA PHE A 560 -11.59 -7.33 -15.87
C PHE A 560 -10.57 -8.31 -15.31
N VAL A 561 -10.94 -9.02 -14.26
CA VAL A 561 -10.08 -9.97 -13.55
C VAL A 561 -10.67 -11.36 -13.72
N GLN A 562 -9.89 -12.28 -14.29
CA GLN A 562 -10.31 -13.68 -14.45
C GLN A 562 -10.32 -14.39 -13.10
N HIS A 563 -11.09 -15.47 -13.01
CA HIS A 563 -11.07 -16.33 -11.84
C HIS A 563 -9.66 -16.89 -11.59
N THR A 564 -9.38 -17.19 -10.34
CA THR A 564 -8.13 -17.84 -9.92
C THR A 564 -8.42 -18.86 -8.83
N SER A 565 -7.42 -19.63 -8.44
CA SER A 565 -7.51 -20.59 -7.35
C SER A 565 -6.29 -20.47 -6.44
N TYR A 566 -6.45 -20.87 -5.20
CA TYR A 566 -5.39 -20.95 -4.22
C TYR A 566 -5.53 -22.23 -3.38
N ASP A 567 -4.42 -22.68 -2.82
CA ASP A 567 -4.38 -23.84 -1.95
C ASP A 567 -4.53 -23.39 -0.50
N ALA A 568 -5.73 -23.57 0.05
CA ALA A 568 -5.98 -23.29 1.45
C ALA A 568 -5.24 -24.31 2.32
N THR A 569 -4.29 -23.83 3.11
CA THR A 569 -3.73 -24.64 4.19
C THR A 569 -4.76 -24.74 5.31
N THR A 570 -5.43 -25.86 5.43
CA THR A 570 -6.23 -26.13 6.63
C THR A 570 -5.28 -26.23 7.81
N ASN A 571 -5.27 -25.21 8.65
CA ASN A 571 -4.54 -25.17 9.92
C ASN A 571 -5.11 -26.17 10.91
N ASN A 572 -5.20 -27.45 10.59
CA ASN A 572 -5.57 -28.47 11.57
C ASN A 572 -5.00 -29.84 11.20
N ARG A 573 -3.98 -30.20 11.95
CA ARG A 573 -3.63 -31.59 12.30
C ARG A 573 -3.89 -32.63 11.20
N GLY A 574 -3.13 -32.57 10.11
CA GLY A 574 -3.11 -33.64 9.10
C GLY A 574 -4.12 -33.54 7.96
N GLY A 575 -4.81 -32.43 7.80
CA GLY A 575 -5.70 -32.19 6.65
C GLY A 575 -4.91 -31.80 5.40
N GLY A 576 -5.21 -32.45 4.27
CA GLY A 576 -4.64 -32.09 2.97
C GLY A 576 -5.02 -30.67 2.52
N ALA A 577 -4.20 -30.06 1.68
CA ALA A 577 -4.51 -28.77 1.07
C ALA A 577 -5.78 -28.91 0.21
N THR A 578 -6.76 -28.04 0.45
CA THR A 578 -7.95 -27.93 -0.42
C THR A 578 -7.79 -26.76 -1.35
N THR A 579 -7.94 -26.99 -2.65
CA THR A 579 -7.91 -25.91 -3.63
C THR A 579 -9.25 -25.17 -3.62
N THR A 580 -9.22 -23.88 -3.36
CA THR A 580 -10.40 -23.01 -3.37
C THR A 580 -10.37 -22.08 -4.57
N LYS A 581 -11.50 -21.94 -5.25
CA LYS A 581 -11.67 -21.06 -6.40
C LYS A 581 -12.10 -19.66 -5.94
N ARG A 582 -11.54 -18.63 -6.57
CA ARG A 582 -11.95 -17.23 -6.42
C ARG A 582 -12.60 -16.76 -7.71
N PRO A 583 -13.84 -16.24 -7.69
CA PRO A 583 -14.55 -15.81 -8.87
C PRO A 583 -13.86 -14.61 -9.52
N GLY A 584 -13.95 -14.52 -10.84
CA GLY A 584 -13.58 -13.35 -11.60
C GLY A 584 -14.61 -12.24 -11.50
N TYR A 585 -14.24 -11.03 -11.93
CA TYR A 585 -15.12 -9.88 -11.95
C TYR A 585 -14.73 -8.89 -13.04
N GLY A 586 -15.70 -8.08 -13.48
CA GLY A 586 -15.49 -6.97 -14.40
C GLY A 586 -16.16 -5.72 -13.84
N VAL A 587 -15.45 -4.60 -13.87
CA VAL A 587 -15.90 -3.30 -13.34
C VAL A 587 -15.65 -2.23 -14.41
N SER A 588 -16.66 -1.39 -14.63
CA SER A 588 -16.58 -0.26 -15.55
C SER A 588 -16.83 1.05 -14.82
N ASP A 589 -15.95 2.01 -15.05
CA ASP A 589 -16.04 3.37 -14.55
C ASP A 589 -16.16 4.35 -15.73
N PHE A 590 -17.03 5.34 -15.61
CA PHE A 590 -17.15 6.43 -16.58
C PHE A 590 -16.82 7.75 -15.91
N TYR A 591 -16.30 8.69 -16.67
CA TYR A 591 -16.00 10.02 -16.15
C TYR A 591 -16.18 11.11 -17.21
N ILE A 592 -16.43 12.31 -16.72
CA ILE A 592 -16.43 13.54 -17.49
C ILE A 592 -15.57 14.54 -16.74
N THR A 593 -14.59 15.14 -17.44
CA THR A 593 -13.81 16.26 -16.95
C THR A 593 -14.14 17.47 -17.81
N TRP A 594 -14.61 18.54 -17.20
CA TRP A 594 -15.00 19.78 -17.88
C TRP A 594 -14.22 20.96 -17.32
N LYS A 595 -13.59 21.72 -18.21
CA LYS A 595 -12.89 22.97 -17.88
C LYS A 595 -13.60 24.14 -18.50
N PRO A 596 -14.64 24.71 -17.83
CA PRO A 596 -15.38 25.86 -18.36
C PRO A 596 -14.54 27.12 -18.47
N THR A 597 -13.52 27.24 -17.62
CA THR A 597 -12.52 28.32 -17.66
C THR A 597 -11.14 27.72 -17.31
N GLU A 598 -10.08 28.49 -17.47
CA GLU A 598 -8.73 28.07 -17.04
C GLU A 598 -8.62 27.87 -15.53
N SER A 599 -9.50 28.51 -14.76
CA SER A 599 -9.50 28.44 -13.29
C SER A 599 -10.41 27.37 -12.71
N ILE A 600 -11.38 26.86 -13.47
CA ILE A 600 -12.38 25.93 -12.96
C ILE A 600 -12.26 24.58 -13.64
N ASN A 601 -12.23 23.53 -12.84
CA ASN A 601 -12.25 22.15 -13.30
C ASN A 601 -13.38 21.39 -12.57
N VAL A 602 -14.27 20.80 -13.35
CA VAL A 602 -15.41 20.00 -12.85
C VAL A 602 -15.20 18.55 -13.26
N ASN A 603 -15.20 17.66 -12.29
CA ASN A 603 -15.07 16.22 -12.51
C ASN A 603 -16.34 15.50 -12.05
N LEU A 604 -16.94 14.77 -12.96
CA LEU A 604 -18.06 13.87 -12.68
C LEU A 604 -17.56 12.43 -12.93
N ALA A 605 -17.70 11.57 -11.94
CA ALA A 605 -17.32 10.17 -12.05
C ALA A 605 -18.50 9.25 -11.68
N LEU A 606 -18.64 8.17 -12.43
CA LEU A 606 -19.57 7.08 -12.18
C LEU A 606 -18.76 5.82 -11.97
N ASP A 607 -18.40 5.55 -10.72
CA ASP A 607 -17.61 4.38 -10.33
C ASP A 607 -18.50 3.15 -10.22
N ASN A 608 -17.97 2.00 -10.68
CA ASN A 608 -18.71 0.73 -10.72
C ASN A 608 -20.12 0.92 -11.33
N ALA A 609 -20.16 1.42 -12.56
CA ALA A 609 -21.39 1.86 -13.22
C ALA A 609 -22.49 0.80 -13.28
N PHE A 610 -22.13 -0.47 -13.41
CA PHE A 610 -23.05 -1.60 -13.47
C PHE A 610 -23.34 -2.22 -12.11
N ASN A 611 -22.90 -1.57 -11.02
CA ASN A 611 -23.18 -1.96 -9.64
C ASN A 611 -22.76 -3.41 -9.33
N LYS A 612 -21.59 -3.83 -9.84
CA LYS A 612 -21.08 -5.18 -9.64
C LYS A 612 -20.78 -5.42 -8.16
N TYR A 613 -21.30 -6.52 -7.63
CA TYR A 613 -20.89 -7.07 -6.34
C TYR A 613 -19.66 -7.95 -6.51
N TYR A 614 -18.57 -7.63 -5.85
CA TYR A 614 -17.33 -8.40 -5.92
C TYR A 614 -16.41 -8.14 -4.73
N ARG A 615 -15.46 -9.03 -4.54
CA ARG A 615 -14.30 -8.87 -3.64
C ARG A 615 -13.04 -8.91 -4.47
N SER A 616 -12.14 -7.97 -4.23
CA SER A 616 -10.85 -7.93 -4.93
C SER A 616 -10.00 -9.16 -4.58
N HIS A 617 -9.27 -9.67 -5.57
CA HIS A 617 -8.31 -10.75 -5.33
C HIS A 617 -7.11 -10.33 -4.47
N SER A 618 -6.86 -9.04 -4.26
CA SER A 618 -5.80 -8.56 -3.35
C SER A 618 -6.14 -8.73 -1.87
N GLN A 619 -7.37 -9.12 -1.52
CA GLN A 619 -7.79 -9.40 -0.16
C GLN A 619 -7.52 -10.85 0.22
N ARG A 620 -7.44 -11.12 1.53
CA ARG A 620 -7.31 -12.48 2.06
C ARG A 620 -8.46 -13.37 1.58
N ALA A 621 -8.12 -14.55 1.09
CA ALA A 621 -9.11 -15.55 0.71
C ALA A 621 -9.46 -16.46 1.91
N GLY A 622 -10.56 -17.24 1.78
CA GLY A 622 -10.97 -18.21 2.80
C GLY A 622 -11.62 -17.61 4.05
N VAL A 623 -11.84 -16.30 4.08
CA VAL A 623 -12.56 -15.58 5.14
C VAL A 623 -13.49 -14.55 4.52
N SER A 624 -14.54 -14.17 5.24
CA SER A 624 -15.39 -13.05 4.82
C SER A 624 -14.62 -11.75 4.93
N THR A 625 -14.26 -11.14 3.78
CA THR A 625 -13.62 -9.84 3.72
C THR A 625 -14.62 -8.77 3.25
N LEU A 626 -14.30 -7.50 3.45
CA LEU A 626 -15.17 -6.40 3.00
C LEU A 626 -15.36 -6.48 1.48
N PRO A 627 -16.61 -6.46 0.98
CA PRO A 627 -16.84 -6.33 -0.44
C PRO A 627 -16.41 -4.95 -0.93
N GLU A 628 -16.10 -4.84 -2.21
CA GLU A 628 -15.80 -3.55 -2.83
C GLU A 628 -17.06 -2.68 -2.91
N PRO A 629 -16.90 -1.35 -2.97
CA PRO A 629 -18.03 -0.44 -3.14
C PRO A 629 -18.87 -0.77 -4.38
N GLY A 630 -20.20 -0.68 -4.24
CA GLY A 630 -21.11 -0.68 -5.37
C GLY A 630 -21.01 0.61 -6.18
N ARG A 631 -22.02 0.88 -7.00
CA ARG A 631 -22.07 2.08 -7.83
C ARG A 631 -22.03 3.35 -6.97
N ASP A 632 -21.17 4.29 -7.36
CA ASP A 632 -21.02 5.59 -6.72
C ASP A 632 -20.91 6.69 -7.77
N ILE A 633 -21.68 7.76 -7.60
CA ILE A 633 -21.62 8.96 -8.43
C ILE A 633 -20.90 10.03 -7.62
N ARG A 634 -19.84 10.60 -8.19
CA ARG A 634 -18.99 11.60 -7.54
C ARG A 634 -18.93 12.87 -8.39
N LEU A 635 -19.17 13.99 -7.75
CA LEU A 635 -18.97 15.32 -8.35
C LEU A 635 -17.91 16.07 -7.54
N ASN A 636 -16.92 16.60 -8.24
CA ASN A 636 -15.83 17.37 -7.64
C ASN A 636 -15.60 18.65 -8.45
N ILE A 637 -15.49 19.78 -7.76
CA ILE A 637 -15.23 21.10 -8.38
C ILE A 637 -13.94 21.63 -7.77
N ASN A 638 -13.01 22.05 -8.64
CA ASN A 638 -11.74 22.65 -8.27
C ASN A 638 -11.68 24.06 -8.85
N TYR A 639 -11.29 25.02 -8.05
CA TYR A 639 -10.99 26.38 -8.46
C TYR A 639 -9.54 26.71 -8.14
N THR A 640 -8.82 27.25 -9.12
CA THR A 640 -7.41 27.66 -9.00
C THR A 640 -7.29 29.12 -9.42
N PHE A 641 -6.70 29.92 -8.52
CA PHE A 641 -6.39 31.33 -8.77
C PHE A 641 -4.89 31.50 -8.92
#